data_c7db19f1c569a34ca88b36a5ca03a206
#
_entry.id   c7db19f1c569a34ca88b36a5ca03a206
#
_cell.length_a   1.000
_cell.length_b   1.000
_cell.length_c   1.000
_cell.angle_alpha   90.00
_cell.angle_beta   90.00
_cell.angle_gamma   90.00
#
_symmetry.space_group_name_H-M   'P 1'
#
loop_
_entity.id
_entity.type
_entity.pdbx_description
1 polymer ?
#
loop_
_entity_poly.entity_id
_entity_poly.type
_entity_poly.pdbx_seq_one_letter_code
_entity_poly.pdbx_strand_id
1 'polypeptide(L)'
;MADLKTIANLDDRSKNDFLVYANSVIKSRAIPSVEDNLKPIHRRILWSMYENKNFSDKPTVKCARVVGNIMGAYHPHGDSSIYEALVRLSQWWKVRYPLIYLQGNGGNILGDGAAAMRYTECRLSKIGMLLLEDIDKKCVDMKPNFDESEIEPITLPSKFPYLLCGNNSGIAVGMSSDLVSHNFTEVSAAINFYLDNKDCSVLDLMQFIKGPDFPTAGQIINGEDLYNIYTTGRGSVKIRPHYDVVKKGTKTQLVFHDLPYGVEIDGGIKAPLKKLVIEDGFDIFEDIDVIKTGDRNFDITVTLGKNANIAECLNILFTKTKLGNTVKINQTVIVDGEPRTMNLKQMIEYWVNYRSNIIKRIAQNDYDKTNHKLTVTIGLQKCMSDIDLLVNLIRNSDSRADAKTKIMSAFELNEEQADAVLDMKLSRLSRLDLSELNDSEKDYRSQIAALKNVIENENERYAIIKKDLADIKKVVGKDERLTEITYARPMTGVSDEEQIQPLVKKEYLVYPDGVVCTDDQVTMAGAVAVQPTLIGVKYAYSNADIISYNDQGELAPLDKVKSDIVGVLVKDANKDKVVVVTKNGNIKVSAASEYKFNKVEKSIKLKENDTVVLVDVCGDNDFVMLYGGKDTVLKLAVKDLPIAGKLTLGVKSGFTDIKTAFVVAESDMVLSATADGKGKFTLVKDFGIDSRGNKGQGVTENTVYFTKFDTNRENIYVIPKQGKIIIVPRNKLSIKHKTAVGASLTTRNVTNIV
;
A
#
# COMPACT_ATOMS: atom_id res chain seq x y z
N MET A 1 39.02 -0.07 -50.91
CA MET A 1 38.06 -0.35 -49.85
C MET A 1 36.95 0.70 -49.93
N ALA A 2 35.79 0.30 -50.38
CA ALA A 2 34.64 1.23 -50.49
C ALA A 2 34.07 1.48 -49.10
N ASP A 3 34.04 2.76 -48.70
CA ASP A 3 33.33 3.22 -47.50
C ASP A 3 31.86 2.87 -47.64
N LEU A 4 31.41 1.86 -46.91
CA LEU A 4 30.00 1.58 -46.70
C LEU A 4 29.45 2.72 -45.82
N LYS A 5 28.96 3.79 -46.45
CA LYS A 5 28.09 4.77 -45.79
C LYS A 5 26.79 4.06 -45.43
N THR A 6 26.64 3.67 -44.19
CA THR A 6 25.37 3.22 -43.63
C THR A 6 24.42 4.42 -43.68
N ILE A 7 23.48 4.44 -44.61
CA ILE A 7 22.39 5.44 -44.66
C ILE A 7 21.46 5.04 -43.51
N ALA A 8 21.67 5.63 -42.33
CA ALA A 8 20.71 5.51 -41.24
C ALA A 8 19.45 6.33 -41.60
N ASN A 9 18.30 5.70 -41.60
CA ASN A 9 17.03 6.42 -41.75
C ASN A 9 16.91 7.44 -40.58
N LEU A 10 16.75 8.71 -40.90
CA LEU A 10 16.67 9.80 -39.90
C LEU A 10 15.55 9.56 -38.91
N ASP A 11 14.40 9.04 -39.38
CA ASP A 11 13.26 8.73 -38.54
C ASP A 11 13.55 7.63 -37.52
N ASP A 12 14.23 6.55 -37.92
CA ASP A 12 14.56 5.44 -37.02
C ASP A 12 15.64 5.86 -36.01
N ARG A 13 16.62 6.67 -36.43
CA ARG A 13 17.60 7.23 -35.51
C ARG A 13 16.96 8.18 -34.52
N SER A 14 16.10 9.09 -34.96
CA SER A 14 15.37 10.03 -34.09
C SER A 14 14.50 9.30 -33.07
N LYS A 15 13.78 8.24 -33.48
CA LYS A 15 12.97 7.39 -32.58
C LYS A 15 13.84 6.69 -31.54
N ASN A 16 14.96 6.09 -31.96
CA ASN A 16 15.85 5.40 -31.05
C ASN A 16 16.49 6.37 -30.04
N ASP A 17 17.01 7.52 -30.48
CA ASP A 17 17.61 8.52 -29.62
C ASP A 17 16.57 9.09 -28.63
N PHE A 18 15.30 9.29 -29.09
CA PHE A 18 14.20 9.70 -28.22
C PHE A 18 13.86 8.64 -27.16
N LEU A 19 13.84 7.35 -27.51
CA LEU A 19 13.58 6.26 -26.58
C LEU A 19 14.70 6.15 -25.52
N VAL A 20 15.96 6.31 -25.92
CA VAL A 20 17.09 6.33 -24.97
C VAL A 20 16.97 7.52 -24.02
N TYR A 21 16.67 8.71 -24.54
CA TYR A 21 16.42 9.90 -23.73
C TYR A 21 15.25 9.70 -22.76
N ALA A 22 14.09 9.22 -23.26
CA ALA A 22 12.90 8.97 -22.46
C ALA A 22 13.20 7.98 -21.32
N ASN A 23 13.89 6.87 -21.62
CA ASN A 23 14.30 5.88 -20.63
C ASN A 23 15.24 6.48 -19.57
N SER A 24 16.19 7.31 -19.97
CA SER A 24 17.08 8.02 -19.05
C SER A 24 16.30 8.98 -18.13
N VAL A 25 15.36 9.76 -18.67
CA VAL A 25 14.52 10.66 -17.87
C VAL A 25 13.66 9.89 -16.88
N ILE A 26 13.08 8.76 -17.28
CA ILE A 26 12.25 7.91 -16.42
C ILE A 26 13.09 7.33 -15.27
N LYS A 27 14.18 6.60 -15.60
CA LYS A 27 14.94 5.80 -14.62
C LYS A 27 15.90 6.64 -13.77
N SER A 28 16.47 7.70 -14.35
CA SER A 28 17.60 8.41 -13.73
C SER A 28 17.28 9.84 -13.28
N ARG A 29 16.02 10.29 -13.42
CA ARG A 29 15.69 11.69 -13.10
C ARG A 29 14.34 11.90 -12.43
N ALA A 30 13.25 11.38 -13.01
CA ALA A 30 11.90 11.84 -12.68
C ALA A 30 11.15 10.93 -11.71
N ILE A 31 11.25 9.61 -11.89
CA ILE A 31 10.50 8.64 -11.10
C ILE A 31 11.37 8.15 -9.93
N PRO A 32 10.83 8.11 -8.69
CA PRO A 32 11.58 7.65 -7.52
C PRO A 32 11.75 6.12 -7.52
N SER A 33 12.81 5.66 -6.85
CA SER A 33 13.04 4.24 -6.59
C SER A 33 12.08 3.72 -5.52
N VAL A 34 11.66 2.47 -5.64
CA VAL A 34 10.74 1.83 -4.70
C VAL A 34 11.37 1.59 -3.32
N GLU A 35 12.69 1.37 -3.25
CA GLU A 35 13.42 1.05 -2.04
C GLU A 35 13.40 2.18 -1.01
N ASP A 36 13.54 3.42 -1.47
CA ASP A 36 13.73 4.58 -0.59
C ASP A 36 12.84 5.80 -0.92
N ASN A 37 11.99 5.70 -1.96
CA ASN A 37 11.16 6.82 -2.47
C ASN A 37 11.99 8.05 -2.85
N LEU A 38 13.23 7.87 -3.27
CA LEU A 38 14.11 8.97 -3.63
C LEU A 38 14.43 8.97 -5.12
N LYS A 39 14.53 10.18 -5.67
CA LYS A 39 15.16 10.40 -6.97
C LYS A 39 16.68 10.43 -6.80
N PRO A 40 17.47 10.20 -7.86
CA PRO A 40 18.93 10.23 -7.77
C PRO A 40 19.48 11.51 -7.12
N ILE A 41 18.92 12.68 -7.43
CA ILE A 41 19.35 13.95 -6.81
C ILE A 41 19.11 13.97 -5.29
N HIS A 42 17.95 13.48 -4.81
CA HIS A 42 17.67 13.42 -3.38
C HIS A 42 18.63 12.49 -2.65
N ARG A 43 18.93 11.34 -3.24
CA ARG A 43 19.86 10.34 -2.69
C ARG A 43 21.28 10.89 -2.62
N ARG A 44 21.75 11.57 -3.67
CA ARG A 44 23.05 12.23 -3.71
C ARG A 44 23.19 13.35 -2.69
N ILE A 45 22.13 14.12 -2.45
CA ILE A 45 22.09 15.13 -1.39
C ILE A 45 22.31 14.49 -0.03
N LEU A 46 21.54 13.46 0.32
CA LEU A 46 21.65 12.78 1.61
C LEU A 46 22.99 12.07 1.78
N TRP A 47 23.48 11.42 0.72
CA TRP A 47 24.76 10.73 0.72
C TRP A 47 25.93 11.68 0.93
N SER A 48 26.01 12.77 0.16
CA SER A 48 27.08 13.77 0.34
C SER A 48 27.04 14.41 1.74
N MET A 49 25.86 14.66 2.29
CA MET A 49 25.74 15.16 3.67
C MET A 49 26.21 14.13 4.70
N TYR A 50 25.98 12.84 4.46
CA TYR A 50 26.45 11.76 5.33
C TYR A 50 27.98 11.63 5.32
N GLU A 51 28.60 11.59 4.15
CA GLU A 51 30.06 11.50 4.01
C GLU A 51 30.78 12.70 4.64
N ASN A 52 30.22 13.90 4.49
CA ASN A 52 30.72 15.11 5.12
C ASN A 52 30.36 15.23 6.60
N LYS A 53 29.80 14.17 7.21
CA LYS A 53 29.42 14.08 8.63
C LYS A 53 28.49 15.21 9.08
N ASN A 54 27.61 15.67 8.17
CA ASN A 54 26.66 16.73 8.42
C ASN A 54 25.40 16.17 9.12
N PHE A 55 25.62 15.54 10.28
CA PHE A 55 24.63 14.75 11.02
C PHE A 55 23.66 15.63 11.82
N SER A 56 22.56 15.04 12.26
CA SER A 56 21.50 15.73 12.99
C SER A 56 21.93 16.28 14.36
N ASP A 57 22.99 15.75 14.96
CA ASP A 57 23.58 16.17 16.24
C ASP A 57 24.72 17.19 16.09
N LYS A 58 25.13 17.51 14.86
CA LYS A 58 26.20 18.42 14.55
C LYS A 58 25.69 19.83 14.23
N PRO A 59 26.55 20.87 14.32
CA PRO A 59 26.22 22.21 13.84
C PRO A 59 25.80 22.20 12.36
N THR A 60 24.97 23.17 11.98
CA THR A 60 24.60 23.40 10.58
C THR A 60 25.78 23.92 9.76
N VAL A 61 25.78 23.63 8.48
CA VAL A 61 26.77 24.14 7.52
C VAL A 61 26.08 24.93 6.41
N LYS A 62 26.78 25.88 5.79
CA LYS A 62 26.23 26.68 4.67
C LYS A 62 25.74 25.77 3.56
N CYS A 63 24.51 26.02 3.08
CA CYS A 63 23.95 25.27 1.95
C CYS A 63 24.82 25.36 0.70
N ALA A 64 25.47 26.52 0.46
CA ALA A 64 26.39 26.70 -0.65
C ALA A 64 27.55 25.69 -0.62
N ARG A 65 28.07 25.33 0.57
CA ARG A 65 29.10 24.29 0.71
C ARG A 65 28.56 22.92 0.35
N VAL A 66 27.37 22.59 0.85
CA VAL A 66 26.72 21.29 0.56
C VAL A 66 26.43 21.14 -0.92
N VAL A 67 25.86 22.18 -1.55
CA VAL A 67 25.58 22.21 -3.00
C VAL A 67 26.85 22.06 -3.83
N GLY A 68 27.92 22.79 -3.43
CA GLY A 68 29.23 22.68 -4.11
C GLY A 68 29.82 21.29 -4.06
N ASN A 69 29.77 20.61 -2.89
CA ASN A 69 30.24 19.23 -2.77
C ASN A 69 29.42 18.27 -3.64
N ILE A 70 28.09 18.40 -3.67
CA ILE A 70 27.20 17.55 -4.47
C ILE A 70 27.47 17.75 -5.96
N MET A 71 27.58 19.00 -6.39
CA MET A 71 27.83 19.35 -7.80
C MET A 71 29.19 18.83 -8.28
N GLY A 72 30.21 18.97 -7.44
CA GLY A 72 31.57 18.53 -7.79
C GLY A 72 31.77 17.03 -7.81
N ALA A 73 31.18 16.33 -6.83
CA ALA A 73 31.43 14.89 -6.65
C ALA A 73 30.39 13.97 -7.26
N TYR A 74 29.09 14.36 -7.30
CA TYR A 74 28.02 13.39 -7.59
C TYR A 74 27.04 13.83 -8.68
N HIS A 75 26.78 15.13 -8.83
CA HIS A 75 25.68 15.60 -9.68
C HIS A 75 26.12 16.75 -10.58
N PRO A 76 26.60 16.47 -11.81
CA PRO A 76 27.19 17.47 -12.72
C PRO A 76 26.10 18.30 -13.43
N HIS A 77 25.24 18.98 -12.67
CA HIS A 77 24.16 19.84 -13.13
C HIS A 77 24.15 21.18 -12.37
N GLY A 78 23.28 22.11 -12.79
CA GLY A 78 23.22 23.45 -12.22
C GLY A 78 22.97 23.46 -10.70
N ASP A 79 23.68 24.34 -10.01
CA ASP A 79 23.63 24.55 -8.56
C ASP A 79 22.22 24.91 -8.06
N SER A 80 21.47 25.71 -8.83
CA SER A 80 20.12 26.13 -8.49
C SER A 80 19.17 24.92 -8.34
N SER A 81 19.25 23.95 -9.26
CA SER A 81 18.41 22.73 -9.20
C SER A 81 18.73 21.86 -7.99
N ILE A 82 20.01 21.76 -7.62
CA ILE A 82 20.47 21.03 -6.43
C ILE A 82 19.95 21.74 -5.17
N TYR A 83 20.09 23.06 -5.11
CA TYR A 83 19.64 23.86 -3.97
C TYR A 83 18.12 23.79 -3.77
N GLU A 84 17.34 23.93 -4.86
CA GLU A 84 15.89 23.79 -4.80
C GLU A 84 15.43 22.42 -4.29
N ALA A 85 16.08 21.35 -4.74
CA ALA A 85 15.81 20.00 -4.25
C ALA A 85 16.15 19.85 -2.75
N LEU A 86 17.30 20.39 -2.31
CA LEU A 86 17.71 20.41 -0.91
C LEU A 86 16.70 21.17 -0.04
N VAL A 87 16.31 22.37 -0.45
CA VAL A 87 15.33 23.20 0.27
C VAL A 87 13.99 22.48 0.36
N ARG A 88 13.51 21.89 -0.74
CA ARG A 88 12.24 21.15 -0.76
C ARG A 88 12.20 20.02 0.27
N LEU A 89 13.30 19.29 0.48
CA LEU A 89 13.39 18.23 1.49
C LEU A 89 13.34 18.75 2.94
N SER A 90 13.45 20.05 3.15
CA SER A 90 13.36 20.71 4.47
C SER A 90 12.02 21.40 4.74
N GLN A 91 11.20 21.64 3.69
CA GLN A 91 9.97 22.43 3.78
C GLN A 91 8.83 21.60 4.37
N TRP A 92 8.41 21.88 5.60
CA TRP A 92 7.37 21.14 6.32
C TRP A 92 6.00 21.15 5.61
N TRP A 93 5.68 22.18 4.82
CA TRP A 93 4.42 22.24 4.06
C TRP A 93 4.45 21.49 2.73
N LYS A 94 5.64 21.07 2.29
CA LYS A 94 5.84 20.22 1.09
C LYS A 94 6.04 18.76 1.47
N VAL A 95 6.67 18.46 2.62
CA VAL A 95 7.09 17.12 3.03
C VAL A 95 6.61 16.83 4.46
N ARG A 96 5.85 15.75 4.65
CA ARG A 96 5.31 15.37 5.98
C ARG A 96 6.42 15.06 7.00
N TYR A 97 7.50 14.43 6.56
CA TYR A 97 8.67 14.08 7.35
C TYR A 97 9.92 14.64 6.68
N PRO A 98 10.33 15.87 7.00
CA PRO A 98 11.50 16.50 6.39
C PRO A 98 12.79 15.70 6.64
N LEU A 99 13.56 15.48 5.59
CA LEU A 99 14.83 14.75 5.64
C LEU A 99 16.01 15.66 5.99
N ILE A 100 15.83 16.97 5.82
CA ILE A 100 16.84 18.00 6.06
C ILE A 100 16.28 19.02 7.04
N TYR A 101 17.09 19.41 8.03
CA TYR A 101 16.87 20.59 8.86
C TYR A 101 17.57 21.78 8.21
N LEU A 102 16.80 22.84 7.96
CA LEU A 102 17.30 24.08 7.35
C LEU A 102 17.17 25.22 8.33
N GLN A 103 18.21 26.03 8.45
CA GLN A 103 18.25 27.26 9.22
C GLN A 103 18.35 28.47 8.29
N GLY A 104 17.56 29.50 8.56
CA GLY A 104 17.40 30.65 7.70
C GLY A 104 16.10 30.62 6.90
N ASN A 105 15.96 31.52 5.91
CA ASN A 105 14.74 31.58 5.09
C ASN A 105 14.75 30.50 4.00
N GLY A 106 14.01 29.43 4.24
CA GLY A 106 13.76 28.34 3.28
C GLY A 106 12.50 28.51 2.43
N GLY A 107 11.98 29.73 2.32
CA GLY A 107 10.65 30.00 1.75
C GLY A 107 9.53 29.86 2.77
N ASN A 108 8.30 30.05 2.38
CA ASN A 108 7.15 29.90 3.25
C ASN A 108 5.88 29.42 2.48
N ILE A 109 4.82 29.17 3.21
CA ILE A 109 3.54 28.72 2.67
C ILE A 109 2.77 29.82 1.93
N LEU A 110 3.17 31.10 2.09
CA LEU A 110 2.58 32.23 1.34
C LEU A 110 2.95 32.19 -0.14
N GLY A 111 4.12 31.60 -0.47
CA GLY A 111 4.64 31.53 -1.84
C GLY A 111 5.99 32.23 -1.99
N ASP A 112 6.57 32.77 -0.91
CA ASP A 112 7.91 33.34 -0.97
C ASP A 112 8.96 32.26 -1.23
N GLY A 113 9.90 32.55 -2.11
CA GLY A 113 11.05 31.67 -2.40
C GLY A 113 12.06 31.62 -1.28
N ALA A 114 12.92 30.60 -1.31
CA ALA A 114 14.05 30.50 -0.39
C ALA A 114 15.09 31.61 -0.64
N ALA A 115 15.75 32.08 0.41
CA ALA A 115 16.92 32.94 0.30
C ALA A 115 18.06 32.22 -0.44
N ALA A 116 18.98 32.97 -1.04
CA ALA A 116 20.12 32.38 -1.76
C ALA A 116 20.96 31.50 -0.81
N MET A 117 21.52 30.40 -1.34
CA MET A 117 22.21 29.32 -0.60
C MET A 117 23.39 29.79 0.28
N ARG A 118 23.94 30.99 0.01
CA ARG A 118 24.99 31.61 0.84
C ARG A 118 24.48 32.12 2.18
N TYR A 119 23.16 32.33 2.34
CA TYR A 119 22.55 32.82 3.58
C TYR A 119 21.94 31.71 4.43
N THR A 120 21.59 30.58 3.84
CA THR A 120 20.96 29.45 4.53
C THR A 120 21.98 28.42 4.96
N GLU A 121 21.65 27.66 6.01
CA GLU A 121 22.46 26.57 6.55
C GLU A 121 21.59 25.32 6.69
N CYS A 122 22.21 24.14 6.60
CA CYS A 122 21.47 22.88 6.72
C CYS A 122 22.28 21.78 7.39
N ARG A 123 21.58 20.76 7.84
CA ARG A 123 22.09 19.47 8.31
C ARG A 123 21.05 18.38 8.07
N LEU A 124 21.44 17.11 8.15
CA LEU A 124 20.49 16.01 8.14
C LEU A 124 19.51 16.13 9.32
N SER A 125 18.25 15.81 9.08
CA SER A 125 17.27 15.63 10.16
C SER A 125 17.45 14.26 10.82
N LYS A 126 16.80 14.04 11.97
CA LYS A 126 16.77 12.72 12.62
C LYS A 126 16.15 11.66 11.68
N ILE A 127 15.12 12.02 10.93
CA ILE A 127 14.47 11.11 9.93
C ILE A 127 15.42 10.85 8.76
N GLY A 128 16.11 11.89 8.26
CA GLY A 128 17.12 11.72 7.21
C GLY A 128 18.25 10.78 7.62
N MET A 129 18.68 10.81 8.90
CA MET A 129 19.65 9.86 9.44
C MET A 129 19.15 8.41 9.41
N LEU A 130 17.86 8.17 9.70
CA LEU A 130 17.27 6.82 9.67
C LEU A 130 17.26 6.19 8.27
N LEU A 131 17.28 6.99 7.20
CA LEU A 131 17.41 6.45 5.84
C LEU A 131 18.83 5.96 5.53
N LEU A 132 19.83 6.50 6.23
CA LEU A 132 21.26 6.23 6.00
C LEU A 132 21.87 5.32 7.07
N GLU A 133 21.11 4.96 8.11
CA GLU A 133 21.61 4.17 9.24
C GLU A 133 22.16 2.82 8.75
N ASP A 134 23.34 2.44 9.23
CA ASP A 134 24.09 1.23 8.90
C ASP A 134 24.62 1.15 7.43
N ILE A 135 24.64 2.24 6.68
CA ILE A 135 25.10 2.22 5.27
C ILE A 135 26.59 1.80 5.17
N ASP A 136 27.38 2.07 6.18
CA ASP A 136 28.78 1.67 6.30
C ASP A 136 28.99 0.16 6.50
N LYS A 137 27.92 -0.59 6.80
CA LYS A 137 27.94 -2.04 6.97
C LYS A 137 27.73 -2.84 5.67
N LYS A 138 28.01 -2.24 4.51
CA LYS A 138 27.89 -2.87 3.19
C LYS A 138 26.50 -3.46 2.90
N CYS A 139 25.47 -2.85 3.46
CA CYS A 139 24.09 -3.37 3.36
C CYS A 139 23.39 -2.99 2.06
N VAL A 140 23.91 -2.02 1.30
CA VAL A 140 23.43 -1.60 -0.02
C VAL A 140 24.52 -1.73 -1.06
N ASP A 141 24.13 -1.78 -2.34
CA ASP A 141 25.06 -1.79 -3.45
C ASP A 141 25.53 -0.38 -3.77
N MET A 142 26.79 -0.27 -4.11
CA MET A 142 27.47 0.97 -4.47
C MET A 142 27.82 0.97 -5.95
N LYS A 143 27.87 2.14 -6.57
CA LYS A 143 28.34 2.33 -7.95
C LYS A 143 29.29 3.52 -8.05
N PRO A 144 30.15 3.58 -9.07
CA PRO A 144 30.91 4.78 -9.35
C PRO A 144 30.01 5.98 -9.66
N ASN A 145 30.49 7.18 -9.34
CA ASN A 145 29.89 8.43 -9.78
C ASN A 145 30.10 8.65 -11.30
N PHE A 146 29.78 9.84 -11.82
CA PHE A 146 29.83 10.15 -13.25
C PHE A 146 31.24 10.15 -13.87
N ASP A 147 32.29 10.37 -13.10
CA ASP A 147 33.71 10.42 -13.54
C ASP A 147 34.57 9.32 -12.89
N GLU A 148 33.94 8.37 -12.19
CA GLU A 148 34.55 7.23 -11.51
C GLU A 148 35.55 7.62 -10.39
N SER A 149 35.55 8.88 -9.95
CA SER A 149 36.42 9.37 -8.87
C SER A 149 35.89 9.03 -7.47
N GLU A 150 34.58 8.90 -7.32
CA GLU A 150 33.90 8.67 -6.06
C GLU A 150 32.86 7.53 -6.19
N ILE A 151 32.36 7.06 -5.06
CA ILE A 151 31.36 5.97 -5.02
C ILE A 151 30.06 6.51 -4.40
N GLU A 152 28.94 6.20 -5.04
CA GLU A 152 27.60 6.57 -4.55
C GLU A 152 26.72 5.34 -4.35
N PRO A 153 25.78 5.33 -3.36
CA PRO A 153 24.86 4.23 -3.16
C PRO A 153 23.80 4.19 -4.27
N ILE A 154 23.45 2.99 -4.72
CA ILE A 154 22.35 2.79 -5.68
C ILE A 154 21.01 3.07 -4.99
N THR A 155 20.85 2.60 -3.75
CA THR A 155 19.69 2.80 -2.89
C THR A 155 20.13 3.06 -1.45
N LEU A 156 19.26 3.59 -0.58
CA LEU A 156 19.57 3.77 0.84
C LEU A 156 18.98 2.63 1.69
N PRO A 157 19.55 2.35 2.89
CA PRO A 157 19.06 1.29 3.79
C PRO A 157 17.59 1.45 4.22
N SER A 158 17.08 2.68 4.18
CA SER A 158 15.66 3.03 4.34
C SER A 158 14.99 2.40 5.56
N LYS A 159 15.60 2.55 6.74
CA LYS A 159 15.06 2.05 8.01
C LYS A 159 13.69 2.69 8.31
N PHE A 160 13.53 3.98 8.05
CA PHE A 160 12.24 4.66 8.05
C PHE A 160 11.46 4.30 6.77
N PRO A 161 10.16 3.91 6.83
CA PRO A 161 9.36 3.50 5.67
C PRO A 161 8.98 4.68 4.78
N TYR A 162 9.98 5.35 4.21
CA TYR A 162 9.80 6.59 3.44
C TYR A 162 9.02 6.36 2.14
N LEU A 163 8.99 5.13 1.61
CA LEU A 163 8.14 4.75 0.49
C LEU A 163 6.66 5.07 0.74
N LEU A 164 6.21 4.88 1.98
CA LEU A 164 4.81 5.09 2.39
C LEU A 164 4.61 6.46 3.08
N CYS A 165 5.58 6.89 3.88
CA CYS A 165 5.49 8.12 4.68
C CYS A 165 5.96 9.36 3.93
N GLY A 166 6.81 9.21 2.91
CA GLY A 166 7.30 10.31 2.08
C GLY A 166 6.36 10.61 0.91
N ASN A 167 6.36 11.85 0.48
CA ASN A 167 5.69 12.26 -0.75
C ASN A 167 6.73 12.61 -1.83
N ASN A 168 6.44 12.25 -3.05
CA ASN A 168 7.28 12.56 -4.21
C ASN A 168 6.41 12.79 -5.43
N SER A 169 6.78 13.73 -6.28
CA SER A 169 6.10 13.99 -7.54
C SER A 169 7.12 14.11 -8.65
N GLY A 170 6.86 13.49 -9.79
CA GLY A 170 7.75 13.50 -10.93
C GLY A 170 7.00 13.36 -12.24
N ILE A 171 7.45 14.12 -13.24
CA ILE A 171 6.90 14.08 -14.60
C ILE A 171 8.02 13.60 -15.51
N ALA A 172 7.78 12.47 -16.17
CA ALA A 172 8.66 11.88 -17.15
C ALA A 172 8.01 11.89 -18.55
N VAL A 173 8.69 11.35 -19.52
CA VAL A 173 8.15 11.18 -20.88
C VAL A 173 7.11 10.06 -20.85
N GLY A 174 5.87 10.38 -21.16
CA GLY A 174 4.77 9.41 -21.25
C GLY A 174 4.20 8.90 -19.91
N MET A 175 4.76 9.31 -18.75
CA MET A 175 4.28 8.90 -17.45
C MET A 175 4.58 9.92 -16.35
N SER A 176 3.86 9.81 -15.23
CA SER A 176 4.11 10.58 -14.02
C SER A 176 4.12 9.68 -12.79
N SER A 177 4.65 10.22 -11.70
CA SER A 177 4.57 9.65 -10.36
C SER A 177 4.09 10.73 -9.41
N ASP A 178 3.07 10.45 -8.63
CA ASP A 178 2.54 11.34 -7.59
C ASP A 178 2.27 10.51 -6.34
N LEU A 179 3.33 10.30 -5.55
CA LEU A 179 3.28 9.60 -4.28
C LEU A 179 2.85 10.56 -3.18
N VAL A 180 1.93 10.12 -2.35
CA VAL A 180 1.40 10.90 -1.22
C VAL A 180 1.94 10.36 0.10
N SER A 181 2.05 11.24 1.08
CA SER A 181 2.49 10.87 2.43
C SER A 181 1.37 10.23 3.25
N HIS A 182 1.76 9.31 4.15
CA HIS A 182 0.87 8.73 5.15
C HIS A 182 1.43 8.95 6.55
N ASN A 183 0.57 8.86 7.55
CA ASN A 183 0.96 8.95 8.95
C ASN A 183 1.84 7.74 9.34
N PHE A 184 3.00 8.00 9.95
CA PHE A 184 3.95 6.94 10.34
C PHE A 184 3.35 5.96 11.35
N THR A 185 2.57 6.45 12.32
CA THR A 185 1.94 5.58 13.33
C THR A 185 0.97 4.59 12.67
N GLU A 186 0.19 5.05 11.68
CA GLU A 186 -0.72 4.20 10.88
C GLU A 186 0.06 3.22 10.01
N VAL A 187 1.09 3.68 9.32
CA VAL A 187 1.96 2.83 8.49
C VAL A 187 2.67 1.78 9.33
N SER A 188 3.20 2.14 10.49
CA SER A 188 3.84 1.20 11.42
C SER A 188 2.87 0.13 11.91
N ALA A 189 1.62 0.50 12.22
CA ALA A 189 0.59 -0.45 12.62
C ALA A 189 0.22 -1.40 11.47
N ALA A 190 0.06 -0.88 10.25
CA ALA A 190 -0.23 -1.69 9.06
C ALA A 190 0.91 -2.65 8.72
N ILE A 191 2.17 -2.21 8.82
CA ILE A 191 3.34 -3.08 8.60
C ILE A 191 3.37 -4.20 9.66
N ASN A 192 3.15 -3.88 10.94
CA ASN A 192 3.11 -4.89 12.00
C ASN A 192 2.00 -5.92 11.75
N PHE A 193 0.81 -5.47 11.33
CA PHE A 193 -0.30 -6.36 10.98
C PHE A 193 0.05 -7.25 9.77
N TYR A 194 0.68 -6.69 8.72
CA TYR A 194 1.12 -7.44 7.54
C TYR A 194 2.16 -8.51 7.89
N LEU A 195 3.10 -8.21 8.80
CA LEU A 195 4.12 -9.17 9.25
C LEU A 195 3.51 -10.39 9.94
N ASP A 196 2.35 -10.22 10.61
CA ASP A 196 1.61 -11.31 11.26
C ASP A 196 0.62 -11.99 10.31
N ASN A 197 0.15 -11.29 9.24
CA ASN A 197 -0.91 -11.73 8.33
C ASN A 197 -0.58 -11.39 6.88
N LYS A 198 0.33 -12.13 6.25
CA LYS A 198 0.80 -11.85 4.87
C LYS A 198 -0.28 -11.94 3.81
N ASP A 199 -1.31 -12.75 4.02
CA ASP A 199 -2.42 -12.93 3.09
C ASP A 199 -3.54 -11.89 3.25
N CYS A 200 -3.32 -10.84 4.08
CA CYS A 200 -4.29 -9.78 4.28
C CYS A 200 -4.63 -9.05 2.96
N SER A 201 -5.84 -8.52 2.87
CA SER A 201 -6.28 -7.69 1.75
C SER A 201 -5.84 -6.24 1.91
N VAL A 202 -5.97 -5.44 0.82
CA VAL A 202 -5.78 -3.97 0.88
C VAL A 202 -6.70 -3.35 1.92
N LEU A 203 -7.88 -3.88 2.05
CA LEU A 203 -8.90 -3.37 2.94
C LEU A 203 -8.59 -3.63 4.43
N ASP A 204 -7.97 -4.77 4.74
CA ASP A 204 -7.49 -5.04 6.10
C ASP A 204 -6.39 -4.04 6.49
N LEU A 205 -5.53 -3.67 5.55
CA LEU A 205 -4.49 -2.65 5.75
C LEU A 205 -5.08 -1.24 5.92
N MET A 206 -6.20 -0.95 5.25
CA MET A 206 -6.92 0.32 5.41
C MET A 206 -7.61 0.48 6.77
N GLN A 207 -7.74 -0.58 7.55
CA GLN A 207 -8.14 -0.45 8.96
C GLN A 207 -7.12 0.35 9.77
N PHE A 208 -5.86 0.32 9.37
CA PHE A 208 -4.76 1.06 9.99
C PHE A 208 -4.42 2.34 9.22
N ILE A 209 -4.18 2.24 7.90
CA ILE A 209 -3.91 3.40 7.03
C ILE A 209 -5.24 3.94 6.52
N LYS A 210 -5.75 4.97 7.18
CA LYS A 210 -7.06 5.56 6.86
C LYS A 210 -7.08 6.25 5.50
N GLY A 211 -5.96 6.83 5.08
CA GLY A 211 -5.80 7.59 3.85
C GLY A 211 -4.52 8.41 3.85
N PRO A 212 -4.26 9.23 2.83
CA PRO A 212 -3.16 10.18 2.83
C PRO A 212 -3.19 11.09 4.06
N ASP A 213 -2.00 11.48 4.55
CA ASP A 213 -1.84 12.43 5.65
C ASP A 213 -0.93 13.57 5.20
N PHE A 214 -1.53 14.67 4.80
CA PHE A 214 -0.81 15.80 4.22
C PHE A 214 -0.24 16.73 5.30
N PRO A 215 0.94 17.30 5.08
CA PRO A 215 1.60 18.16 6.07
C PRO A 215 0.85 19.47 6.34
N THR A 216 0.00 19.92 5.40
CA THR A 216 -0.81 21.13 5.53
C THR A 216 -2.21 20.86 6.10
N ALA A 217 -2.46 19.66 6.62
CA ALA A 217 -3.74 19.22 7.14
C ALA A 217 -4.88 19.20 6.10
N GLY A 218 -6.02 19.81 6.37
CA GLY A 218 -7.19 19.83 5.51
C GLY A 218 -8.04 18.56 5.59
N GLN A 219 -9.13 18.58 4.84
CA GLN A 219 -10.14 17.54 4.85
C GLN A 219 -10.29 16.90 3.45
N ILE A 220 -10.12 15.59 3.35
CA ILE A 220 -10.45 14.82 2.14
C ILE A 220 -11.96 14.59 2.14
N ILE A 221 -12.66 15.07 1.07
CA ILE A 221 -14.12 15.04 0.98
C ILE A 221 -14.68 13.92 0.09
N ASN A 222 -13.84 13.08 -0.50
CA ASN A 222 -14.21 11.90 -1.30
C ASN A 222 -13.50 10.64 -0.77
N GLY A 223 -13.67 10.37 0.53
CA GLY A 223 -13.05 9.22 1.21
C GLY A 223 -13.45 7.87 0.62
N GLU A 224 -14.63 7.80 -0.02
CA GLU A 224 -15.14 6.62 -0.72
C GLU A 224 -14.23 6.16 -1.87
N ASP A 225 -13.48 7.06 -2.49
CA ASP A 225 -12.57 6.74 -3.59
C ASP A 225 -11.27 6.08 -3.10
N LEU A 226 -10.94 6.19 -1.81
CA LEU A 226 -9.64 5.74 -1.27
C LEU A 226 -9.41 4.24 -1.44
N TYR A 227 -10.44 3.41 -1.30
CA TYR A 227 -10.32 1.98 -1.51
C TYR A 227 -9.87 1.66 -2.95
N ASN A 228 -10.51 2.30 -3.93
CA ASN A 228 -10.15 2.12 -5.33
C ASN A 228 -8.72 2.64 -5.62
N ILE A 229 -8.36 3.78 -5.04
CA ILE A 229 -7.02 4.36 -5.17
C ILE A 229 -5.95 3.40 -4.61
N TYR A 230 -6.17 2.87 -3.41
CA TYR A 230 -5.19 1.96 -2.78
C TYR A 230 -5.14 0.57 -3.41
N THR A 231 -6.19 0.16 -4.10
CA THR A 231 -6.24 -1.11 -4.84
C THR A 231 -5.57 -0.99 -6.21
N THR A 232 -5.76 0.14 -6.90
CA THR A 232 -5.24 0.35 -8.26
C THR A 232 -3.91 1.11 -8.30
N GLY A 233 -3.54 1.80 -7.21
CA GLY A 233 -2.41 2.72 -7.15
C GLY A 233 -2.64 4.04 -7.90
N ARG A 234 -3.87 4.33 -8.36
CA ARG A 234 -4.19 5.53 -9.14
C ARG A 234 -5.54 6.13 -8.74
N GLY A 235 -5.61 7.46 -8.79
CA GLY A 235 -6.84 8.20 -8.57
C GLY A 235 -6.60 9.64 -8.19
N SER A 236 -7.54 10.22 -7.48
CA SER A 236 -7.41 11.60 -6.96
C SER A 236 -8.24 11.79 -5.71
N VAL A 237 -7.74 12.61 -4.80
CA VAL A 237 -8.49 13.05 -3.62
C VAL A 237 -8.79 14.54 -3.72
N LYS A 238 -10.01 14.90 -3.31
CA LYS A 238 -10.46 16.30 -3.24
C LYS A 238 -10.25 16.79 -1.82
N ILE A 239 -9.52 17.89 -1.67
CA ILE A 239 -9.16 18.45 -0.37
C ILE A 239 -9.77 19.82 -0.21
N ARG A 240 -10.30 20.09 0.97
CA ARG A 240 -10.78 21.41 1.43
C ARG A 240 -10.15 21.74 2.77
N PRO A 241 -9.99 23.02 3.11
CA PRO A 241 -9.56 23.42 4.44
C PRO A 241 -10.71 23.34 5.45
N HIS A 242 -10.38 23.22 6.73
CA HIS A 242 -11.29 23.45 7.81
C HIS A 242 -11.56 24.95 7.92
N TYR A 243 -12.79 25.33 8.26
CA TYR A 243 -13.17 26.72 8.41
C TYR A 243 -14.19 26.94 9.50
N ASP A 244 -14.15 28.13 10.07
CA ASP A 244 -15.15 28.64 10.99
C ASP A 244 -15.88 29.84 10.41
N VAL A 245 -17.15 29.98 10.80
CA VAL A 245 -17.96 31.16 10.49
C VAL A 245 -18.02 32.08 11.69
N VAL A 246 -17.32 33.19 11.65
CA VAL A 246 -17.19 34.15 12.77
C VAL A 246 -17.95 35.42 12.45
N LYS A 247 -18.76 35.90 13.40
CA LYS A 247 -19.42 37.24 13.31
C LYS A 247 -18.59 38.24 14.10
N LYS A 248 -18.07 39.26 13.41
CA LYS A 248 -17.33 40.38 14.01
C LYS A 248 -18.07 41.67 13.80
N GLY A 249 -18.88 42.07 14.80
CA GLY A 249 -19.80 43.21 14.68
C GLY A 249 -20.90 42.94 13.64
N THR A 250 -20.99 43.76 12.60
CA THR A 250 -21.97 43.63 11.51
C THR A 250 -21.47 42.78 10.34
N LYS A 251 -20.19 42.32 10.37
CA LYS A 251 -19.56 41.59 9.28
C LYS A 251 -19.48 40.10 9.62
N THR A 252 -19.67 39.25 8.61
CA THR A 252 -19.45 37.80 8.70
C THR A 252 -18.09 37.49 8.09
N GLN A 253 -17.29 36.70 8.75
CA GLN A 253 -15.97 36.27 8.31
C GLN A 253 -15.91 34.76 8.21
N LEU A 254 -15.30 34.23 7.14
CA LEU A 254 -14.90 32.84 6.98
C LEU A 254 -13.42 32.75 7.34
N VAL A 255 -13.08 31.99 8.38
CA VAL A 255 -11.71 31.80 8.87
C VAL A 255 -11.26 30.39 8.54
N PHE A 256 -10.28 30.25 7.67
CA PHE A 256 -9.69 28.96 7.28
C PHE A 256 -8.39 28.74 8.04
N HIS A 257 -8.28 27.60 8.73
CA HIS A 257 -7.17 27.28 9.66
C HIS A 257 -6.05 26.45 9.04
N ASP A 258 -6.28 25.89 7.85
CA ASP A 258 -5.33 25.06 7.11
C ASP A 258 -5.47 25.24 5.58
N LEU A 259 -4.69 24.48 4.81
CA LEU A 259 -4.67 24.60 3.36
C LEU A 259 -4.71 23.24 2.68
N PRO A 260 -5.36 23.12 1.53
CA PRO A 260 -5.20 21.96 0.68
C PRO A 260 -3.73 21.78 0.28
N TYR A 261 -3.28 20.53 0.27
CA TYR A 261 -1.90 20.21 -0.08
C TYR A 261 -1.48 20.74 -1.46
N GLY A 262 -0.27 21.26 -1.52
CA GLY A 262 0.32 21.81 -2.75
C GLY A 262 -0.14 23.20 -3.14
N VAL A 263 -0.93 23.86 -2.29
CA VAL A 263 -1.43 25.23 -2.51
C VAL A 263 -0.53 26.23 -1.78
N GLU A 264 -0.22 27.33 -2.45
CA GLU A 264 0.43 28.53 -1.91
C GLU A 264 -0.61 29.63 -1.78
N ILE A 265 -0.58 30.40 -0.70
CA ILE A 265 -1.64 31.35 -0.35
C ILE A 265 -1.75 32.46 -1.38
N ASP A 266 -0.64 33.10 -1.74
CA ASP A 266 -0.67 34.27 -2.60
C ASP A 266 -1.11 33.95 -4.03
N GLY A 267 -0.50 32.91 -4.64
CA GLY A 267 -0.84 32.51 -6.01
C GLY A 267 -2.12 31.67 -6.13
N GLY A 268 -2.44 30.86 -5.11
CA GLY A 268 -3.58 29.95 -5.16
C GLY A 268 -4.89 30.49 -4.62
N ILE A 269 -4.84 31.48 -3.75
CA ILE A 269 -6.03 32.00 -3.04
C ILE A 269 -6.17 33.49 -3.22
N LYS A 270 -5.19 34.31 -2.79
CA LYS A 270 -5.30 35.77 -2.83
C LYS A 270 -5.43 36.33 -4.26
N ALA A 271 -4.59 35.90 -5.18
CA ALA A 271 -4.63 36.40 -6.55
C ALA A 271 -5.94 36.01 -7.26
N PRO A 272 -6.44 34.75 -7.22
CA PRO A 272 -7.75 34.39 -7.77
C PRO A 272 -8.90 35.14 -7.09
N LEU A 273 -8.88 35.34 -5.76
CA LEU A 273 -9.93 36.05 -5.06
C LEU A 273 -9.96 37.53 -5.43
N LYS A 274 -8.81 38.20 -5.51
CA LYS A 274 -8.73 39.59 -6.01
C LYS A 274 -9.28 39.72 -7.42
N LYS A 275 -9.01 38.74 -8.29
CA LYS A 275 -9.57 38.71 -9.63
C LYS A 275 -11.09 38.62 -9.63
N LEU A 276 -11.66 37.73 -8.81
CA LEU A 276 -13.11 37.58 -8.66
C LEU A 276 -13.77 38.91 -8.23
N VAL A 277 -13.18 39.65 -7.28
CA VAL A 277 -13.71 40.90 -6.77
C VAL A 277 -13.58 42.02 -7.79
N ILE A 278 -12.43 42.17 -8.43
CA ILE A 278 -12.10 43.33 -9.31
C ILE A 278 -12.64 43.10 -10.72
N GLU A 279 -12.46 41.93 -11.32
CA GLU A 279 -12.76 41.67 -12.73
C GLU A 279 -14.16 41.06 -12.92
N ASP A 280 -14.58 40.14 -12.03
CA ASP A 280 -15.85 39.43 -12.16
C ASP A 280 -16.99 40.10 -11.37
N GLY A 281 -16.72 41.18 -10.60
CA GLY A 281 -17.72 42.03 -9.92
C GLY A 281 -18.47 41.29 -8.78
N PHE A 282 -17.84 40.36 -8.10
CA PHE A 282 -18.44 39.66 -6.95
C PHE A 282 -18.35 40.52 -5.69
N ASP A 283 -19.30 41.43 -5.49
CA ASP A 283 -19.41 42.33 -4.31
C ASP A 283 -19.68 41.59 -2.98
N ILE A 284 -19.80 40.26 -3.05
CA ILE A 284 -20.02 39.40 -1.88
C ILE A 284 -18.77 39.18 -1.01
N PHE A 285 -17.57 39.52 -1.54
CA PHE A 285 -16.31 39.46 -0.80
C PHE A 285 -15.76 40.89 -0.63
N GLU A 286 -15.49 41.28 0.64
CA GLU A 286 -14.96 42.60 0.93
C GLU A 286 -13.45 42.64 1.07
N ASP A 287 -12.87 41.65 1.76
CA ASP A 287 -11.45 41.65 2.09
C ASP A 287 -10.92 40.22 2.37
N ILE A 288 -9.59 40.05 2.24
CA ILE A 288 -8.87 38.83 2.59
C ILE A 288 -7.61 39.16 3.37
N ASP A 289 -7.56 38.72 4.59
CA ASP A 289 -6.41 38.83 5.48
C ASP A 289 -5.78 37.46 5.76
N VAL A 290 -4.45 37.45 5.95
CA VAL A 290 -3.72 36.26 6.41
C VAL A 290 -2.96 36.62 7.67
N ILE A 291 -3.36 35.98 8.77
CA ILE A 291 -2.75 36.17 10.09
C ILE A 291 -1.87 34.96 10.37
N LYS A 292 -0.58 35.18 10.55
CA LYS A 292 0.37 34.15 10.92
C LYS A 292 0.52 34.14 12.43
N THR A 293 0.09 33.04 13.08
CA THR A 293 0.12 32.89 14.55
C THR A 293 1.29 32.05 15.05
N GLY A 294 2.12 31.52 14.12
CA GLY A 294 3.30 30.68 14.42
C GLY A 294 3.97 30.16 13.15
N ASP A 295 4.95 29.28 13.31
CA ASP A 295 5.66 28.71 12.16
C ASP A 295 4.80 27.83 11.29
N ARG A 296 3.84 27.12 11.88
CA ARG A 296 2.89 26.23 11.18
C ARG A 296 1.44 26.65 11.29
N ASN A 297 1.13 27.67 12.09
CA ASN A 297 -0.24 28.12 12.33
C ASN A 297 -0.48 29.44 11.60
N PHE A 298 -1.54 29.47 10.82
CA PHE A 298 -2.00 30.66 10.10
C PHE A 298 -3.52 30.57 9.95
N ASP A 299 -4.15 31.74 9.93
CA ASP A 299 -5.57 31.88 9.62
C ASP A 299 -5.74 32.71 8.36
N ILE A 300 -6.53 32.20 7.41
CA ILE A 300 -6.95 32.97 6.23
C ILE A 300 -8.37 33.44 6.49
N THR A 301 -8.54 34.73 6.66
CA THR A 301 -9.84 35.37 6.95
C THR A 301 -10.39 36.01 5.70
N VAL A 302 -11.54 35.55 5.23
CA VAL A 302 -12.28 36.14 4.13
C VAL A 302 -13.49 36.88 4.70
N THR A 303 -13.53 38.19 4.58
CA THR A 303 -14.65 39.03 5.06
C THR A 303 -15.72 39.10 3.97
N LEU A 304 -16.94 38.74 4.36
CA LEU A 304 -18.10 38.72 3.46
C LEU A 304 -18.87 40.04 3.47
N GLY A 305 -19.45 40.37 2.32
CA GLY A 305 -20.36 41.50 2.18
C GLY A 305 -21.65 41.34 3.03
N LYS A 306 -22.32 42.47 3.28
CA LYS A 306 -23.43 42.55 4.25
C LYS A 306 -24.62 41.62 4.01
N ASN A 307 -24.86 41.21 2.75
CA ASN A 307 -25.98 40.34 2.35
C ASN A 307 -25.50 39.03 1.72
N ALA A 308 -24.26 38.63 1.92
CA ALA A 308 -23.68 37.48 1.26
C ALA A 308 -24.26 36.16 1.85
N ASN A 309 -24.65 35.25 0.97
CA ASN A 309 -25.04 33.89 1.35
C ASN A 309 -23.78 33.03 1.59
N ILE A 310 -23.61 32.55 2.81
CA ILE A 310 -22.42 31.78 3.22
C ILE A 310 -22.21 30.55 2.32
N ALA A 311 -23.26 29.79 2.01
CA ALA A 311 -23.16 28.59 1.18
C ALA A 311 -22.72 28.91 -0.26
N GLU A 312 -23.21 29.99 -0.84
CA GLU A 312 -22.82 30.48 -2.14
C GLU A 312 -21.35 30.96 -2.15
N CYS A 313 -20.95 31.73 -1.13
CA CYS A 313 -19.57 32.20 -0.95
C CYS A 313 -18.60 31.04 -0.85
N LEU A 314 -18.91 29.99 -0.03
CA LEU A 314 -18.09 28.78 0.09
C LEU A 314 -17.99 28.03 -1.24
N ASN A 315 -19.10 27.89 -1.96
CA ASN A 315 -19.09 27.23 -3.26
C ASN A 315 -18.20 27.97 -4.27
N ILE A 316 -18.27 29.31 -4.32
CA ILE A 316 -17.41 30.11 -5.17
C ILE A 316 -15.94 29.96 -4.75
N LEU A 317 -15.64 30.07 -3.46
CA LEU A 317 -14.28 29.92 -2.93
C LEU A 317 -13.69 28.56 -3.28
N PHE A 318 -14.43 27.46 -3.10
CA PHE A 318 -13.97 26.11 -3.40
C PHE A 318 -13.90 25.79 -4.91
N THR A 319 -14.64 26.48 -5.75
CA THR A 319 -14.67 26.22 -7.21
C THR A 319 -13.78 27.17 -8.01
N LYS A 320 -13.64 28.42 -7.58
CA LYS A 320 -12.91 29.45 -8.29
C LYS A 320 -11.52 29.79 -7.74
N THR A 321 -11.21 29.28 -6.52
CA THR A 321 -9.87 29.35 -5.93
C THR A 321 -9.34 27.96 -5.62
N LYS A 322 -8.07 27.88 -5.18
CA LYS A 322 -7.50 26.61 -4.75
C LYS A 322 -7.80 26.24 -3.29
N LEU A 323 -8.76 26.89 -2.64
CA LEU A 323 -9.32 26.40 -1.37
C LEU A 323 -10.03 25.04 -1.57
N GLY A 324 -10.60 24.79 -2.77
CA GLY A 324 -10.95 23.44 -3.21
C GLY A 324 -9.88 22.92 -4.17
N ASN A 325 -9.05 21.97 -3.74
CA ASN A 325 -7.98 21.44 -4.58
C ASN A 325 -8.14 19.92 -4.78
N THR A 326 -7.69 19.44 -5.94
CA THR A 326 -7.66 18.02 -6.27
C THR A 326 -6.20 17.57 -6.35
N VAL A 327 -5.81 16.65 -5.48
CA VAL A 327 -4.49 16.03 -5.48
C VAL A 327 -4.56 14.71 -6.22
N LYS A 328 -3.80 14.59 -7.31
CA LYS A 328 -3.64 13.34 -8.05
C LYS A 328 -2.77 12.38 -7.26
N ILE A 329 -3.10 11.10 -7.36
CA ILE A 329 -2.34 10.00 -6.78
C ILE A 329 -1.99 9.05 -7.90
N ASN A 330 -0.71 8.79 -8.08
CA ASN A 330 -0.18 7.83 -9.03
C ASN A 330 1.06 7.18 -8.41
N GLN A 331 0.86 6.00 -7.81
CA GLN A 331 1.89 5.27 -7.06
C GLN A 331 2.84 4.53 -8.02
N THR A 332 3.37 5.27 -9.00
CA THR A 332 4.35 4.75 -9.96
C THR A 332 5.76 4.96 -9.44
N VAL A 333 6.53 3.88 -9.32
CA VAL A 333 7.92 3.84 -8.83
C VAL A 333 8.77 2.98 -9.74
N ILE A 334 10.09 3.13 -9.66
CA ILE A 334 11.04 2.23 -10.34
C ILE A 334 11.24 0.99 -9.47
N VAL A 335 10.92 -0.17 -10.03
CA VAL A 335 11.10 -1.50 -9.42
C VAL A 335 12.00 -2.31 -10.36
N ASP A 336 13.15 -2.76 -9.90
CA ASP A 336 14.11 -3.53 -10.72
C ASP A 336 14.46 -2.86 -12.06
N GLY A 337 14.58 -1.52 -12.02
CA GLY A 337 14.90 -0.72 -13.20
C GLY A 337 13.72 -0.44 -14.15
N GLU A 338 12.49 -0.82 -13.80
CA GLU A 338 11.29 -0.62 -14.60
C GLU A 338 10.20 0.17 -13.86
N PRO A 339 9.47 1.09 -14.52
CA PRO A 339 8.38 1.80 -13.88
C PRO A 339 7.17 0.90 -13.68
N ARG A 340 6.69 0.80 -12.43
CA ARG A 340 5.48 0.03 -12.07
C ARG A 340 4.57 0.86 -11.19
N THR A 341 3.26 0.76 -11.43
CA THR A 341 2.25 1.31 -10.51
C THR A 341 1.93 0.23 -9.47
N MET A 342 2.03 0.56 -8.20
CA MET A 342 1.86 -0.38 -7.10
C MET A 342 0.62 -0.03 -6.26
N ASN A 343 -0.07 -1.05 -5.79
CA ASN A 343 -1.13 -0.90 -4.79
C ASN A 343 -0.53 -0.80 -3.37
N LEU A 344 -1.37 -0.45 -2.38
CA LEU A 344 -0.91 -0.25 -1.00
C LEU A 344 -0.24 -1.50 -0.41
N LYS A 345 -0.83 -2.69 -0.63
CA LYS A 345 -0.26 -3.95 -0.12
C LYS A 345 1.10 -4.23 -0.75
N GLN A 346 1.23 -4.07 -2.06
CA GLN A 346 2.49 -4.28 -2.78
C GLN A 346 3.59 -3.33 -2.28
N MET A 347 3.26 -2.07 -1.95
CA MET A 347 4.23 -1.12 -1.39
C MET A 347 4.71 -1.56 -0.01
N ILE A 348 3.81 -2.01 0.87
CA ILE A 348 4.17 -2.54 2.20
C ILE A 348 5.02 -3.79 2.07
N GLU A 349 4.60 -4.74 1.24
CA GLU A 349 5.31 -5.99 0.98
C GLU A 349 6.73 -5.74 0.45
N TYR A 350 6.86 -4.84 -0.53
CA TYR A 350 8.16 -4.51 -1.10
C TYR A 350 9.09 -3.90 -0.04
N TRP A 351 8.61 -2.92 0.73
CA TRP A 351 9.42 -2.30 1.78
C TRP A 351 9.84 -3.32 2.84
N VAL A 352 8.95 -4.21 3.29
CA VAL A 352 9.25 -5.26 4.26
C VAL A 352 10.32 -6.22 3.72
N ASN A 353 10.19 -6.68 2.48
CA ASN A 353 11.14 -7.58 1.85
C ASN A 353 12.50 -6.90 1.66
N TYR A 354 12.50 -5.65 1.19
CA TYR A 354 13.71 -4.85 1.06
C TYR A 354 14.41 -4.67 2.42
N ARG A 355 13.68 -4.23 3.46
CA ARG A 355 14.25 -4.04 4.80
C ARG A 355 14.75 -5.36 5.40
N SER A 356 14.04 -6.46 5.23
CA SER A 356 14.50 -7.80 5.63
C SER A 356 15.82 -8.16 4.97
N ASN A 357 15.99 -7.88 3.68
CA ASN A 357 17.25 -8.10 2.97
C ASN A 357 18.38 -7.20 3.47
N ILE A 358 18.11 -5.92 3.76
CA ILE A 358 19.08 -5.00 4.37
C ILE A 358 19.55 -5.53 5.72
N ILE A 359 18.64 -5.97 6.60
CA ILE A 359 18.99 -6.56 7.91
C ILE A 359 19.84 -7.81 7.73
N LYS A 360 19.51 -8.67 6.77
CA LYS A 360 20.31 -9.85 6.46
C LYS A 360 21.73 -9.46 6.04
N ARG A 361 21.90 -8.47 5.18
CA ARG A 361 23.24 -7.98 4.73
C ARG A 361 24.03 -7.35 5.87
N ILE A 362 23.37 -6.59 6.75
CA ILE A 362 24.00 -6.05 7.97
C ILE A 362 24.50 -7.18 8.85
N ALA A 363 23.64 -8.18 9.13
CA ALA A 363 24.01 -9.33 9.94
C ALA A 363 25.14 -10.15 9.31
N GLN A 364 25.19 -10.29 7.98
CA GLN A 364 26.28 -10.96 7.28
C GLN A 364 27.61 -10.20 7.44
N ASN A 365 27.62 -8.88 7.27
CA ASN A 365 28.83 -8.07 7.48
C ASN A 365 29.31 -8.14 8.93
N ASP A 366 28.40 -8.11 9.90
CA ASP A 366 28.77 -8.19 11.32
C ASP A 366 29.22 -9.64 11.68
N TYR A 367 28.61 -10.66 11.06
CA TYR A 367 29.08 -12.05 11.14
C TYR A 367 30.51 -12.19 10.63
N ASP A 368 30.81 -11.69 9.43
CA ASP A 368 32.13 -11.79 8.82
C ASP A 368 33.18 -11.09 9.70
N LYS A 369 32.89 -9.90 10.20
CA LYS A 369 33.77 -9.16 11.14
C LYS A 369 33.98 -9.90 12.45
N THR A 370 32.91 -10.48 13.03
CA THR A 370 33.00 -11.19 14.31
C THR A 370 33.72 -12.53 14.13
N ASN A 371 33.47 -13.22 13.02
CA ASN A 371 34.18 -14.47 12.68
C ASN A 371 35.68 -14.23 12.46
N HIS A 372 36.06 -13.13 11.80
CA HIS A 372 37.46 -12.71 11.71
C HIS A 372 38.07 -12.50 13.09
N LYS A 373 37.39 -11.77 13.99
CA LYS A 373 37.85 -11.58 15.38
C LYS A 373 38.00 -12.92 16.13
N LEU A 374 37.05 -13.83 15.99
CA LEU A 374 37.13 -15.17 16.56
C LEU A 374 38.35 -15.94 16.04
N THR A 375 38.54 -15.94 14.72
CA THR A 375 39.70 -16.58 14.08
C THR A 375 41.02 -16.08 14.64
N VAL A 376 41.16 -14.77 14.76
CA VAL A 376 42.34 -14.11 15.34
C VAL A 376 42.51 -14.51 16.83
N THR A 377 41.42 -14.47 17.61
CA THR A 377 41.45 -14.80 19.04
C THR A 377 41.89 -16.25 19.26
N ILE A 378 41.38 -17.20 18.47
CA ILE A 378 41.82 -18.62 18.54
C ILE A 378 43.30 -18.76 18.20
N GLY A 379 43.80 -18.02 17.20
CA GLY A 379 45.23 -18.00 16.85
C GLY A 379 46.10 -17.49 18.00
N LEU A 380 45.65 -16.40 18.66
CA LEU A 380 46.32 -15.86 19.83
C LEU A 380 46.34 -16.82 21.03
N GLN A 381 45.24 -17.49 21.33
CA GLN A 381 45.14 -18.52 22.39
C GLN A 381 46.16 -19.64 22.16
N LYS A 382 46.27 -20.16 20.90
CA LYS A 382 47.26 -21.19 20.55
C LYS A 382 48.69 -20.69 20.78
N CYS A 383 49.01 -19.44 20.42
CA CYS A 383 50.34 -18.88 20.61
C CYS A 383 50.65 -18.58 22.08
N MET A 384 49.65 -18.20 22.85
CA MET A 384 49.80 -17.94 24.30
C MET A 384 50.06 -19.20 25.15
N SER A 385 49.77 -20.37 24.61
CA SER A 385 50.09 -21.64 25.29
C SER A 385 51.60 -21.89 25.41
N ASP A 386 52.42 -21.29 24.52
CA ASP A 386 53.89 -21.38 24.54
C ASP A 386 54.50 -20.08 23.97
N ILE A 387 54.52 -19.03 24.79
CA ILE A 387 55.05 -17.70 24.43
C ILE A 387 56.57 -17.76 24.15
N ASP A 388 57.30 -18.56 24.88
CA ASP A 388 58.76 -18.65 24.71
C ASP A 388 59.11 -19.24 23.35
N LEU A 389 58.39 -20.25 22.89
CA LEU A 389 58.50 -20.84 21.56
C LEU A 389 58.14 -19.78 20.50
N LEU A 390 57.06 -19.04 20.68
CA LEU A 390 56.64 -17.97 19.75
C LEU A 390 57.74 -16.92 19.56
N VAL A 391 58.29 -16.40 20.67
CA VAL A 391 59.36 -15.36 20.65
C VAL A 391 60.64 -15.92 20.03
N ASN A 392 61.00 -17.17 20.31
CA ASN A 392 62.17 -17.81 19.74
C ASN A 392 62.05 -18.03 18.22
N LEU A 393 60.86 -18.43 17.74
CA LEU A 393 60.60 -18.59 16.29
C LEU A 393 60.69 -17.26 15.56
N ILE A 394 60.13 -16.19 16.13
CA ILE A 394 60.20 -14.84 15.54
C ILE A 394 61.64 -14.34 15.50
N ARG A 395 62.46 -14.48 16.61
CA ARG A 395 63.83 -14.02 16.69
C ARG A 395 64.76 -14.77 15.72
N ASN A 396 64.52 -16.07 15.52
CA ASN A 396 65.37 -16.94 14.67
C ASN A 396 64.85 -17.05 13.24
N SER A 397 64.08 -16.08 12.78
CA SER A 397 63.59 -16.00 11.39
C SER A 397 64.30 -14.91 10.63
N ASP A 398 64.63 -15.24 9.36
CA ASP A 398 65.39 -14.34 8.48
C ASP A 398 64.51 -13.25 7.87
N SER A 399 63.21 -13.48 7.84
CA SER A 399 62.24 -12.53 7.28
C SER A 399 60.86 -12.75 7.92
N ARG A 400 59.95 -11.74 7.74
CA ARG A 400 58.55 -11.85 8.14
C ARG A 400 57.86 -13.09 7.49
N ALA A 401 58.17 -13.40 6.23
CA ALA A 401 57.61 -14.55 5.53
C ALA A 401 58.09 -15.88 6.13
N ASP A 402 59.37 -15.97 6.48
CA ASP A 402 59.96 -17.12 7.19
C ASP A 402 59.34 -17.28 8.61
N ALA A 403 59.22 -16.20 9.35
CA ALA A 403 58.52 -16.19 10.65
C ALA A 403 57.09 -16.67 10.55
N LYS A 404 56.33 -16.19 9.56
CA LYS A 404 54.97 -16.63 9.26
C LYS A 404 54.89 -18.15 9.04
N THR A 405 55.73 -18.69 8.19
CA THR A 405 55.75 -20.13 7.88
C THR A 405 56.07 -20.98 9.09
N LYS A 406 57.07 -20.57 9.89
CA LYS A 406 57.49 -21.27 11.10
C LYS A 406 56.39 -21.28 12.18
N ILE A 407 55.72 -20.13 12.40
CA ILE A 407 54.62 -20.00 13.37
C ILE A 407 53.41 -20.79 12.92
N MET A 408 53.06 -20.74 11.63
CA MET A 408 51.98 -21.54 11.07
C MET A 408 52.17 -23.02 11.32
N SER A 409 53.41 -23.51 11.08
CA SER A 409 53.71 -24.94 11.29
C SER A 409 53.76 -25.33 12.77
N ALA A 410 54.32 -24.48 13.64
CA ALA A 410 54.50 -24.79 15.06
C ALA A 410 53.20 -24.77 15.88
N PHE A 411 52.29 -23.84 15.57
CA PHE A 411 51.04 -23.63 16.29
C PHE A 411 49.79 -24.06 15.51
N GLU A 412 49.97 -24.68 14.34
CA GLU A 412 48.85 -25.08 13.46
C GLU A 412 47.91 -23.90 13.13
N LEU A 413 48.48 -22.78 12.73
CA LEU A 413 47.75 -21.57 12.40
C LEU A 413 47.47 -21.49 10.89
N ASN A 414 46.34 -20.86 10.56
CA ASN A 414 46.13 -20.40 9.18
C ASN A 414 46.87 -19.06 8.92
N GLU A 415 46.89 -18.62 7.66
CA GLU A 415 47.62 -17.39 7.26
C GLU A 415 47.14 -16.15 8.01
N GLU A 416 45.81 -15.99 8.14
CA GLU A 416 45.17 -14.86 8.80
C GLU A 416 45.57 -14.78 10.29
N GLN A 417 45.58 -15.93 10.97
CA GLN A 417 46.01 -16.02 12.37
C GLN A 417 47.48 -15.68 12.54
N ALA A 418 48.33 -16.20 11.67
CA ALA A 418 49.77 -15.95 11.72
C ALA A 418 50.10 -14.48 11.45
N ASP A 419 49.46 -13.84 10.46
CA ASP A 419 49.62 -12.41 10.20
C ASP A 419 49.17 -11.57 11.39
N ALA A 420 48.02 -11.88 12.00
CA ALA A 420 47.51 -11.17 13.18
C ALA A 420 48.46 -11.27 14.39
N VAL A 421 49.07 -12.43 14.60
CA VAL A 421 50.08 -12.65 15.63
C VAL A 421 51.33 -11.83 15.36
N LEU A 422 51.86 -11.80 14.13
CA LEU A 422 53.01 -11.03 13.75
C LEU A 422 52.82 -9.53 13.76
N ASP A 423 51.62 -9.04 13.55
CA ASP A 423 51.26 -7.61 13.60
C ASP A 423 51.03 -7.11 15.05
N MET A 424 51.03 -8.02 16.01
CA MET A 424 50.79 -7.66 17.41
C MET A 424 52.02 -7.03 18.04
N LYS A 425 51.80 -5.93 18.77
CA LYS A 425 52.88 -5.28 19.55
C LYS A 425 53.28 -6.15 20.73
N LEU A 426 54.59 -6.31 20.97
CA LEU A 426 55.15 -7.04 22.12
C LEU A 426 54.59 -6.60 23.48
N SER A 427 54.30 -5.30 23.64
CA SER A 427 53.68 -4.74 24.84
C SER A 427 52.25 -5.23 25.08
N ARG A 428 51.60 -5.77 24.07
CA ARG A 428 50.26 -6.36 24.17
C ARG A 428 50.34 -7.83 24.54
N LEU A 429 51.34 -8.55 24.02
CA LEU A 429 51.63 -9.93 24.39
C LEU A 429 51.87 -10.13 25.91
N SER A 430 52.59 -9.20 26.53
CA SER A 430 52.89 -9.27 27.98
C SER A 430 51.71 -8.92 28.88
N ARG A 431 50.61 -8.40 28.33
CA ARG A 431 49.40 -7.98 29.09
C ARG A 431 48.16 -8.80 28.75
N LEU A 432 48.24 -9.72 27.78
CA LEU A 432 47.13 -10.60 27.45
C LEU A 432 46.97 -11.69 28.51
N ASP A 433 45.81 -11.77 29.11
CA ASP A 433 45.42 -12.86 30.00
C ASP A 433 44.68 -13.94 29.16
N LEU A 434 45.07 -15.17 29.33
CA LEU A 434 44.41 -16.34 28.65
C LEU A 434 42.92 -16.42 29.04
N SER A 435 42.58 -15.98 30.26
CA SER A 435 41.20 -15.89 30.73
C SER A 435 40.39 -14.90 29.91
N GLU A 436 40.92 -13.70 29.62
CA GLU A 436 40.24 -12.68 28.80
C GLU A 436 40.03 -13.15 27.34
N LEU A 437 41.00 -13.91 26.79
CA LEU A 437 40.86 -14.48 25.46
C LEU A 437 39.78 -15.58 25.40
N ASN A 438 39.69 -16.42 26.44
CA ASN A 438 38.65 -17.44 26.56
C ASN A 438 37.25 -16.84 26.69
N ASP A 439 37.12 -15.77 27.49
CA ASP A 439 35.84 -15.05 27.62
C ASP A 439 35.47 -14.37 26.31
N SER A 440 36.42 -13.77 25.60
CA SER A 440 36.20 -13.16 24.29
C SER A 440 35.78 -14.19 23.22
N GLU A 441 36.42 -15.38 23.21
CA GLU A 441 36.03 -16.48 22.33
C GLU A 441 34.58 -16.91 22.57
N LYS A 442 34.21 -17.13 23.83
CA LYS A 442 32.85 -17.52 24.20
C LYS A 442 31.80 -16.48 23.76
N ASP A 443 32.14 -15.19 23.95
CA ASP A 443 31.28 -14.07 23.56
C ASP A 443 31.15 -14.00 22.03
N TYR A 444 32.25 -14.09 21.27
CA TYR A 444 32.19 -14.11 19.81
C TYR A 444 31.41 -15.30 19.25
N ARG A 445 31.56 -16.50 19.83
CA ARG A 445 30.75 -17.66 19.43
C ARG A 445 29.26 -17.44 19.66
N SER A 446 28.89 -16.83 20.78
CA SER A 446 27.50 -16.46 21.08
C SER A 446 26.96 -15.44 20.09
N GLN A 447 27.74 -14.39 19.79
CA GLN A 447 27.36 -13.36 18.78
C GLN A 447 27.22 -13.98 17.40
N ILE A 448 28.14 -14.85 16.98
CA ILE A 448 28.10 -15.56 15.70
C ILE A 448 26.84 -16.41 15.59
N ALA A 449 26.46 -17.14 16.64
CA ALA A 449 25.25 -17.96 16.67
C ALA A 449 23.99 -17.08 16.52
N ALA A 450 23.92 -15.96 17.23
CA ALA A 450 22.82 -15.01 17.12
C ALA A 450 22.74 -14.39 15.71
N LEU A 451 23.86 -13.97 15.13
CA LEU A 451 23.92 -13.40 13.78
C LEU A 451 23.53 -14.42 12.70
N LYS A 452 23.97 -15.69 12.85
CA LYS A 452 23.53 -16.78 11.97
C LYS A 452 22.01 -16.96 12.00
N ASN A 453 21.40 -16.93 13.19
CA ASN A 453 19.95 -17.03 13.32
C ASN A 453 19.25 -15.89 12.56
N VAL A 454 19.74 -14.66 12.63
CA VAL A 454 19.19 -13.53 11.87
C VAL A 454 19.34 -13.71 10.35
N ILE A 455 20.48 -14.26 9.90
CA ILE A 455 20.76 -14.49 8.46
C ILE A 455 19.82 -15.57 7.89
N GLU A 456 19.62 -16.67 8.62
CA GLU A 456 18.90 -17.86 8.17
C GLU A 456 17.39 -17.75 8.41
N ASN A 457 16.96 -17.11 9.50
CA ASN A 457 15.56 -17.07 9.92
C ASN A 457 14.90 -15.73 9.58
N GLU A 458 13.88 -15.79 8.72
CA GLU A 458 13.11 -14.62 8.31
C GLU A 458 12.28 -14.02 9.46
N ASN A 459 11.75 -14.83 10.35
CA ASN A 459 10.96 -14.37 11.49
C ASN A 459 11.79 -13.52 12.47
N GLU A 460 13.08 -13.86 12.65
CA GLU A 460 13.99 -13.02 13.44
C GLU A 460 14.18 -11.63 12.81
N ARG A 461 14.32 -11.57 11.49
CA ARG A 461 14.39 -10.28 10.78
C ARG A 461 13.09 -9.49 10.92
N TYR A 462 11.94 -10.14 10.93
CA TYR A 462 10.65 -9.49 11.18
C TYR A 462 10.53 -8.96 12.60
N ALA A 463 11.05 -9.69 13.60
CA ALA A 463 11.14 -9.20 14.97
C ALA A 463 12.01 -7.94 15.08
N ILE A 464 13.12 -7.90 14.34
CA ILE A 464 13.98 -6.71 14.25
C ILE A 464 13.22 -5.54 13.58
N ILE A 465 12.49 -5.77 12.49
CA ILE A 465 11.67 -4.73 11.84
C ILE A 465 10.63 -4.17 12.83
N LYS A 466 9.92 -5.01 13.57
CA LYS A 466 8.95 -4.56 14.59
C LYS A 466 9.61 -3.72 15.68
N LYS A 467 10.80 -4.12 16.13
CA LYS A 467 11.59 -3.35 17.09
C LYS A 467 12.04 -2.01 16.52
N ASP A 468 12.56 -2.01 15.28
CA ASP A 468 12.97 -0.79 14.57
C ASP A 468 11.81 0.21 14.48
N LEU A 469 10.60 -0.25 14.09
CA LEU A 469 9.41 0.61 14.02
C LEU A 469 9.03 1.19 15.38
N ALA A 470 9.15 0.41 16.46
CA ALA A 470 8.91 0.90 17.82
C ALA A 470 9.95 1.96 18.27
N ASP A 471 11.22 1.80 17.88
CA ASP A 471 12.27 2.77 18.18
C ASP A 471 12.13 4.05 17.34
N ILE A 472 11.76 3.91 16.05
CA ILE A 472 11.45 5.06 15.18
C ILE A 472 10.28 5.86 15.74
N LYS A 473 9.27 5.22 16.32
CA LYS A 473 8.14 5.91 16.96
C LYS A 473 8.60 6.85 18.09
N LYS A 474 9.65 6.48 18.82
CA LYS A 474 10.25 7.35 19.85
C LYS A 474 10.94 8.57 19.23
N VAL A 475 11.58 8.40 18.06
CA VAL A 475 12.26 9.48 17.33
C VAL A 475 11.24 10.45 16.70
N VAL A 476 10.18 9.92 16.10
CA VAL A 476 9.10 10.71 15.50
C VAL A 476 8.29 11.45 16.57
N GLY A 477 8.10 10.83 17.73
CA GLY A 477 7.37 11.40 18.87
C GLY A 477 5.85 11.36 18.66
N LYS A 478 5.16 12.42 19.09
CA LYS A 478 3.71 12.57 18.94
C LYS A 478 3.39 12.81 17.45
N ASP A 479 2.85 11.79 16.80
CA ASP A 479 2.53 11.79 15.37
C ASP A 479 1.02 11.61 15.17
N GLU A 480 0.27 12.67 15.44
CA GLU A 480 -1.16 12.69 15.20
C GLU A 480 -1.45 12.87 13.70
N ARG A 481 -2.55 12.26 13.25
CA ARG A 481 -3.06 12.50 11.90
C ARG A 481 -3.43 13.98 11.76
N LEU A 482 -3.00 14.59 10.67
CA LEU A 482 -3.28 15.99 10.36
C LEU A 482 -4.49 16.13 9.43
N THR A 483 -4.61 15.23 8.44
CA THR A 483 -5.66 15.30 7.41
C THR A 483 -6.89 14.53 7.85
N GLU A 484 -8.03 15.19 7.92
CA GLU A 484 -9.31 14.57 8.17
C GLU A 484 -9.84 13.88 6.90
N ILE A 485 -10.64 12.82 7.05
CA ILE A 485 -11.25 12.13 5.92
C ILE A 485 -12.76 12.09 6.14
N THR A 486 -13.48 12.70 5.21
CA THR A 486 -14.93 12.68 5.16
C THR A 486 -15.40 11.91 3.95
N TYR A 487 -16.50 11.21 4.11
CA TYR A 487 -17.18 10.48 3.06
C TYR A 487 -18.35 11.35 2.60
N ALA A 488 -18.15 12.15 1.54
CA ALA A 488 -19.14 13.11 1.12
C ALA A 488 -20.30 12.48 0.37
N ARG A 489 -21.52 12.71 0.85
CA ARG A 489 -22.70 12.77 -0.03
C ARG A 489 -22.69 14.14 -0.76
N PRO A 490 -23.17 14.24 -2.01
CA PRO A 490 -23.23 15.50 -2.71
C PRO A 490 -24.10 16.49 -1.92
N MET A 491 -23.63 17.73 -1.78
CA MET A 491 -24.36 18.81 -1.09
C MET A 491 -25.67 19.14 -1.83
N THR A 492 -26.76 18.50 -1.42
CA THR A 492 -28.11 19.04 -1.54
C THR A 492 -28.53 19.36 -0.12
N GLY A 493 -28.51 20.65 0.20
CA GLY A 493 -28.81 21.32 1.45
C GLY A 493 -29.54 20.53 2.54
N VAL A 494 -28.81 19.89 3.46
CA VAL A 494 -29.26 19.49 4.78
C VAL A 494 -28.04 19.41 5.72
N SER A 495 -28.24 19.85 6.95
CA SER A 495 -27.35 20.10 8.07
C SER A 495 -26.30 19.03 8.39
N ASP A 496 -25.11 19.51 8.79
CA ASP A 496 -23.92 18.81 9.24
C ASP A 496 -24.05 18.12 10.60
N GLU A 497 -24.83 17.03 10.71
CA GLU A 497 -24.82 16.16 11.89
C GLU A 497 -25.15 14.70 11.53
N GLU A 498 -24.41 14.08 10.63
CA GLU A 498 -24.37 12.61 10.56
C GLU A 498 -22.92 12.11 10.64
N GLN A 499 -22.63 11.46 11.75
CA GLN A 499 -21.35 10.89 12.12
C GLN A 499 -20.82 9.95 11.05
N ILE A 500 -19.56 10.16 10.68
CA ILE A 500 -18.77 9.29 9.81
C ILE A 500 -18.65 7.90 10.47
N GLN A 501 -19.37 6.92 9.93
CA GLN A 501 -19.14 5.53 10.32
C GLN A 501 -17.91 4.99 9.56
N PRO A 502 -17.00 4.28 10.23
CA PRO A 502 -15.92 3.58 9.56
C PRO A 502 -16.51 2.60 8.53
N LEU A 503 -15.80 2.34 7.43
CA LEU A 503 -16.17 1.33 6.42
C LEU A 503 -16.28 -0.04 7.13
N VAL A 504 -17.48 -0.37 7.56
CA VAL A 504 -17.78 -1.65 8.19
C VAL A 504 -18.37 -2.56 7.13
N LYS A 505 -17.90 -3.80 7.10
CA LYS A 505 -18.48 -4.82 6.25
C LYS A 505 -19.83 -5.21 6.85
N LYS A 506 -20.91 -4.94 6.11
CA LYS A 506 -22.30 -5.14 6.55
C LYS A 506 -22.90 -6.38 5.89
N GLU A 507 -23.78 -7.04 6.60
CA GLU A 507 -24.60 -8.14 6.08
C GLU A 507 -25.87 -7.58 5.46
N TYR A 508 -26.15 -7.98 4.22
CA TYR A 508 -27.34 -7.60 3.48
C TYR A 508 -28.21 -8.83 3.23
N LEU A 509 -29.43 -8.79 3.74
CA LEU A 509 -30.46 -9.80 3.51
C LEU A 509 -31.19 -9.48 2.20
N VAL A 510 -31.24 -10.43 1.28
CA VAL A 510 -31.84 -10.27 -0.06
C VAL A 510 -33.19 -10.94 -0.09
N TYR A 511 -34.23 -10.16 -0.41
CA TYR A 511 -35.62 -10.60 -0.54
C TYR A 511 -36.11 -10.32 -1.98
N PRO A 512 -37.20 -10.97 -2.46
CA PRO A 512 -37.77 -10.70 -3.77
C PRO A 512 -38.24 -9.25 -3.97
N ASP A 513 -38.60 -8.58 -2.90
CA ASP A 513 -39.14 -7.22 -2.88
C ASP A 513 -38.12 -6.16 -2.45
N GLY A 514 -36.90 -6.54 -2.04
CA GLY A 514 -35.88 -5.60 -1.65
C GLY A 514 -34.65 -6.22 -1.01
N VAL A 515 -33.70 -5.36 -0.65
CA VAL A 515 -32.48 -5.73 0.06
C VAL A 515 -32.41 -4.91 1.35
N VAL A 516 -32.16 -5.55 2.48
CA VAL A 516 -32.16 -4.94 3.79
C VAL A 516 -30.82 -5.17 4.47
N CYS A 517 -30.21 -4.09 5.00
CA CYS A 517 -29.03 -4.18 5.83
C CYS A 517 -29.41 -4.68 7.24
N THR A 518 -28.69 -5.63 7.79
CA THR A 518 -28.98 -6.18 9.14
C THR A 518 -28.85 -5.13 10.23
N ASP A 519 -27.95 -4.16 10.07
CA ASP A 519 -27.78 -3.07 11.04
C ASP A 519 -29.00 -2.14 11.13
N ASP A 520 -29.82 -2.06 10.09
CA ASP A 520 -30.99 -1.20 10.02
C ASP A 520 -32.27 -1.87 10.66
N GLN A 521 -32.16 -3.16 11.01
CA GLN A 521 -33.29 -3.96 11.56
C GLN A 521 -33.03 -4.55 12.94
N VAL A 522 -32.38 -3.83 13.85
CA VAL A 522 -32.21 -4.28 15.22
C VAL A 522 -33.56 -4.11 15.97
N THR A 523 -34.18 -5.21 16.38
CA THR A 523 -35.36 -5.17 17.26
C THR A 523 -34.95 -4.76 18.68
N MET A 524 -35.91 -4.30 19.53
CA MET A 524 -35.66 -3.96 20.95
C MET A 524 -34.99 -5.10 21.76
N ALA A 525 -34.96 -6.32 21.24
CA ALA A 525 -34.29 -7.48 21.83
C ALA A 525 -32.87 -7.75 21.25
N GLY A 526 -32.33 -6.90 20.36
CA GLY A 526 -31.02 -7.06 19.77
C GLY A 526 -30.92 -8.18 18.70
N ALA A 527 -32.02 -8.72 18.21
CA ALA A 527 -32.07 -9.75 17.19
C ALA A 527 -32.63 -9.20 15.86
N VAL A 528 -32.04 -9.60 14.74
CA VAL A 528 -32.51 -9.24 13.39
C VAL A 528 -33.76 -10.06 13.06
N ALA A 529 -34.84 -9.39 12.62
CA ALA A 529 -36.08 -10.06 12.18
C ALA A 529 -35.92 -10.55 10.74
N VAL A 530 -35.57 -11.83 10.53
CA VAL A 530 -35.47 -12.45 9.24
C VAL A 530 -36.82 -13.02 8.78
N GLN A 531 -37.26 -12.66 7.55
CA GLN A 531 -38.51 -13.13 6.99
C GLN A 531 -38.36 -14.47 6.24
N PRO A 532 -39.37 -15.32 6.15
CA PRO A 532 -39.31 -16.61 5.46
C PRO A 532 -39.04 -16.52 3.94
N THR A 533 -39.23 -15.33 3.34
CA THR A 533 -38.99 -15.05 1.90
C THR A 533 -37.53 -14.76 1.58
N LEU A 534 -36.59 -14.89 2.55
CA LEU A 534 -35.17 -14.67 2.34
C LEU A 534 -34.64 -15.59 1.22
N ILE A 535 -34.03 -14.99 0.19
CA ILE A 535 -33.46 -15.69 -0.97
C ILE A 535 -31.92 -15.69 -1.00
N GLY A 536 -31.27 -14.76 -0.31
CA GLY A 536 -29.82 -14.69 -0.28
C GLY A 536 -29.29 -13.79 0.83
N VAL A 537 -28.00 -13.94 1.11
CA VAL A 537 -27.23 -13.06 2.01
C VAL A 537 -25.97 -12.65 1.28
N LYS A 538 -25.67 -11.35 1.26
CA LYS A 538 -24.42 -10.80 0.72
C LYS A 538 -23.70 -9.98 1.79
N TYR A 539 -22.39 -10.06 1.78
CA TYR A 539 -21.52 -9.19 2.57
C TYR A 539 -20.92 -8.14 1.66
N ALA A 540 -21.12 -6.89 1.98
CA ALA A 540 -20.58 -5.75 1.25
C ALA A 540 -20.19 -4.64 2.22
N TYR A 541 -19.27 -3.78 1.81
CA TYR A 541 -18.96 -2.59 2.58
C TYR A 541 -20.11 -1.60 2.53
N SER A 542 -20.26 -0.79 3.57
CA SER A 542 -21.33 0.19 3.71
C SER A 542 -21.44 1.18 2.52
N ASN A 543 -20.37 1.34 1.73
CA ASN A 543 -20.30 2.18 0.53
C ASN A 543 -20.25 1.40 -0.77
N ALA A 544 -20.43 0.08 -0.77
CA ALA A 544 -20.33 -0.72 -1.99
C ALA A 544 -21.56 -0.50 -2.89
N ASP A 545 -21.31 -0.42 -4.22
CA ASP A 545 -22.37 -0.42 -5.21
C ASP A 545 -23.01 -1.82 -5.27
N ILE A 546 -24.19 -1.96 -4.70
CA ILE A 546 -24.99 -3.19 -4.75
C ILE A 546 -26.02 -3.05 -5.85
N ILE A 547 -25.98 -3.99 -6.81
CA ILE A 547 -26.85 -4.02 -7.98
C ILE A 547 -27.73 -5.24 -7.87
N SER A 548 -29.05 -5.07 -7.92
CA SER A 548 -30.01 -6.17 -7.99
C SER A 548 -30.21 -6.66 -9.42
N TYR A 549 -30.63 -7.90 -9.58
CA TYR A 549 -31.07 -8.45 -10.86
C TYR A 549 -32.31 -9.33 -10.72
N ASN A 550 -33.16 -9.32 -11.73
CA ASN A 550 -34.36 -10.14 -11.80
C ASN A 550 -34.18 -11.36 -12.73
N ASP A 551 -35.19 -12.20 -12.81
CA ASP A 551 -35.20 -13.40 -13.65
C ASP A 551 -35.17 -13.12 -15.17
N GLN A 552 -35.46 -11.89 -15.59
CA GLN A 552 -35.33 -11.40 -16.96
C GLN A 552 -33.94 -10.87 -17.28
N GLY A 553 -33.03 -10.89 -16.31
CA GLY A 553 -31.65 -10.37 -16.44
C GLY A 553 -31.57 -8.86 -16.49
N GLU A 554 -32.53 -8.15 -15.96
CA GLU A 554 -32.48 -6.70 -15.76
C GLU A 554 -31.69 -6.40 -14.52
N LEU A 555 -30.66 -5.55 -14.65
CA LEU A 555 -29.84 -5.01 -13.56
C LEU A 555 -30.41 -3.67 -13.14
N ALA A 556 -30.51 -3.42 -11.84
CA ALA A 556 -30.93 -2.15 -11.29
C ALA A 556 -30.15 -1.79 -10.01
N PRO A 557 -29.68 -0.52 -9.87
CA PRO A 557 -29.23 -0.02 -8.57
C PRO A 557 -30.32 -0.17 -7.48
N LEU A 558 -29.94 -0.32 -6.21
CA LEU A 558 -30.91 -0.56 -5.13
C LEU A 558 -31.98 0.53 -4.99
N ASP A 559 -31.63 1.77 -5.28
CA ASP A 559 -32.55 2.92 -5.29
C ASP A 559 -33.60 2.88 -6.41
N LYS A 560 -33.44 1.98 -7.40
CA LYS A 560 -34.31 1.85 -8.58
C LYS A 560 -34.94 0.47 -8.72
N VAL A 561 -34.89 -0.35 -7.67
CA VAL A 561 -35.49 -1.70 -7.65
C VAL A 561 -37.02 -1.61 -7.70
N LYS A 562 -37.63 -2.44 -8.58
CA LYS A 562 -39.08 -2.43 -8.74
C LYS A 562 -39.77 -3.64 -8.10
N SER A 563 -39.22 -4.83 -8.15
CA SER A 563 -39.72 -6.09 -7.58
C SER A 563 -39.01 -7.28 -8.26
N ASP A 564 -39.33 -8.49 -7.81
CA ASP A 564 -38.88 -9.75 -8.41
C ASP A 564 -37.38 -9.95 -8.44
N ILE A 565 -36.67 -9.51 -7.39
CA ILE A 565 -35.23 -9.74 -7.24
C ILE A 565 -34.95 -11.24 -7.14
N VAL A 566 -34.03 -11.72 -7.96
CA VAL A 566 -33.50 -13.09 -7.91
C VAL A 566 -32.15 -13.13 -7.19
N GLY A 567 -31.43 -12.03 -7.21
CA GLY A 567 -30.16 -11.91 -6.49
C GLY A 567 -29.54 -10.52 -6.62
N VAL A 568 -28.37 -10.37 -6.00
CA VAL A 568 -27.59 -9.14 -6.07
C VAL A 568 -26.13 -9.46 -6.41
N LEU A 569 -25.48 -8.54 -7.10
CA LEU A 569 -24.04 -8.50 -7.27
C LEU A 569 -23.47 -7.28 -6.53
N VAL A 570 -22.25 -7.41 -6.05
CA VAL A 570 -21.48 -6.31 -5.48
C VAL A 570 -20.42 -5.94 -6.50
N LYS A 571 -20.42 -4.68 -6.93
CA LYS A 571 -19.42 -4.21 -7.88
C LYS A 571 -18.02 -4.27 -7.26
N ASP A 572 -17.10 -4.91 -7.96
CA ASP A 572 -15.70 -5.06 -7.56
C ASP A 572 -14.80 -4.51 -8.67
N ALA A 573 -13.99 -3.51 -8.34
CA ALA A 573 -13.08 -2.87 -9.29
C ALA A 573 -11.97 -3.80 -9.82
N ASN A 574 -11.69 -4.90 -9.10
CA ASN A 574 -10.70 -5.90 -9.50
C ASN A 574 -11.27 -6.97 -10.45
N LYS A 575 -12.58 -6.94 -10.72
CA LYS A 575 -13.28 -7.87 -11.59
C LYS A 575 -13.65 -7.15 -12.88
N ASP A 576 -12.99 -7.53 -13.96
CA ASP A 576 -13.13 -6.91 -15.29
C ASP A 576 -14.23 -7.52 -16.16
N LYS A 577 -14.91 -8.56 -15.65
CA LYS A 577 -15.91 -9.33 -16.39
C LYS A 577 -17.21 -9.50 -15.60
N VAL A 578 -18.30 -9.69 -16.34
CA VAL A 578 -19.64 -10.06 -15.82
C VAL A 578 -20.02 -11.40 -16.39
N VAL A 579 -20.40 -12.35 -15.54
CA VAL A 579 -20.95 -13.64 -15.92
C VAL A 579 -22.44 -13.64 -15.73
N VAL A 580 -23.18 -14.19 -16.69
CA VAL A 580 -24.63 -14.42 -16.65
C VAL A 580 -24.90 -15.89 -16.90
N VAL A 581 -25.72 -16.51 -16.04
CA VAL A 581 -26.15 -17.91 -16.17
C VAL A 581 -27.66 -17.98 -16.17
N THR A 582 -28.21 -18.78 -17.08
CA THR A 582 -29.65 -19.03 -17.17
C THR A 582 -30.04 -20.45 -16.72
N LYS A 583 -31.27 -20.62 -16.32
CA LYS A 583 -31.84 -21.89 -15.84
C LYS A 583 -31.66 -23.02 -16.86
N ASN A 584 -31.83 -22.73 -18.15
CA ASN A 584 -31.67 -23.70 -19.24
C ASN A 584 -30.19 -23.94 -19.62
N GLY A 585 -29.24 -23.47 -18.80
CA GLY A 585 -27.82 -23.78 -18.92
C GLY A 585 -27.06 -22.94 -19.94
N ASN A 586 -27.57 -21.79 -20.36
CA ASN A 586 -26.73 -20.84 -21.10
C ASN A 586 -25.82 -20.08 -20.12
N ILE A 587 -24.57 -19.98 -20.49
CA ILE A 587 -23.56 -19.21 -19.72
C ILE A 587 -22.91 -18.20 -20.66
N LYS A 588 -22.71 -16.99 -20.15
CA LYS A 588 -22.09 -15.89 -20.89
C LYS A 588 -21.16 -15.12 -20.01
N VAL A 589 -20.03 -14.75 -20.57
CA VAL A 589 -19.08 -13.79 -19.96
C VAL A 589 -18.97 -12.59 -20.90
N SER A 590 -19.01 -11.37 -20.36
CA SER A 590 -18.84 -10.11 -21.10
C SER A 590 -17.96 -9.15 -20.32
N ALA A 591 -17.35 -8.16 -20.98
CA ALA A 591 -16.55 -7.16 -20.31
C ALA A 591 -17.40 -6.30 -19.35
N ALA A 592 -16.93 -6.07 -18.14
CA ALA A 592 -17.64 -5.24 -17.16
C ALA A 592 -17.82 -3.78 -17.64
N SER A 593 -16.93 -3.31 -18.52
CA SER A 593 -17.02 -1.99 -19.15
C SER A 593 -18.23 -1.79 -20.07
N GLU A 594 -18.91 -2.87 -20.49
CA GLU A 594 -20.15 -2.80 -21.26
C GLU A 594 -21.37 -2.43 -20.39
N TYR A 595 -21.22 -2.48 -19.04
CA TYR A 595 -22.29 -2.21 -18.08
C TYR A 595 -22.08 -0.85 -17.40
N LYS A 596 -23.17 -0.09 -17.25
CA LYS A 596 -23.14 1.21 -16.59
C LYS A 596 -23.44 1.14 -15.09
N PHE A 597 -24.16 0.11 -14.66
CA PHE A 597 -24.54 -0.18 -13.25
C PHE A 597 -25.29 0.95 -12.49
N ASN A 598 -25.41 2.13 -13.05
CA ASN A 598 -26.10 3.29 -12.44
C ASN A 598 -27.51 3.53 -12.98
N LYS A 599 -28.00 2.62 -13.84
CA LYS A 599 -29.36 2.66 -14.41
C LYS A 599 -29.87 1.26 -14.65
N VAL A 600 -31.19 1.14 -14.87
CA VAL A 600 -31.81 -0.12 -15.28
C VAL A 600 -31.32 -0.52 -16.67
N GLU A 601 -30.78 -1.72 -16.79
CA GLU A 601 -30.23 -2.24 -18.05
C GLU A 601 -30.29 -3.77 -18.15
N LYS A 602 -30.39 -4.30 -19.35
CA LYS A 602 -30.41 -5.77 -19.59
C LYS A 602 -29.01 -6.34 -19.69
N SER A 603 -28.81 -7.50 -19.07
CA SER A 603 -27.53 -8.22 -19.07
C SER A 603 -27.43 -9.31 -20.13
N ILE A 604 -28.57 -9.82 -20.64
CA ILE A 604 -28.64 -10.95 -21.60
C ILE A 604 -29.88 -10.83 -22.48
N LYS A 605 -29.84 -11.45 -23.67
CA LYS A 605 -31.03 -11.74 -24.50
C LYS A 605 -31.49 -13.14 -24.16
N LEU A 606 -32.68 -13.30 -23.56
CA LEU A 606 -33.26 -14.59 -23.18
C LEU A 606 -34.00 -15.24 -24.37
N LYS A 607 -34.05 -16.57 -24.35
CA LYS A 607 -34.99 -17.36 -25.14
C LYS A 607 -36.34 -17.46 -24.42
N GLU A 608 -37.39 -17.80 -25.17
CA GLU A 608 -38.69 -18.11 -24.56
C GLU A 608 -38.54 -19.20 -23.49
N ASN A 609 -39.20 -19.01 -22.36
CA ASN A 609 -39.19 -19.91 -21.19
C ASN A 609 -37.83 -20.16 -20.54
N ASP A 610 -36.86 -19.25 -20.69
CA ASP A 610 -35.60 -19.27 -19.96
C ASP A 610 -35.57 -18.10 -18.96
N THR A 611 -34.92 -18.31 -17.80
CA THR A 611 -34.78 -17.30 -16.75
C THR A 611 -33.34 -17.19 -16.28
N VAL A 612 -32.94 -16.03 -15.78
CA VAL A 612 -31.61 -15.78 -15.21
C VAL A 612 -31.54 -16.35 -13.80
N VAL A 613 -30.45 -17.08 -13.50
CA VAL A 613 -30.14 -17.65 -12.20
C VAL A 613 -29.02 -16.90 -11.54
N LEU A 614 -28.04 -16.39 -12.30
CA LEU A 614 -26.89 -15.66 -11.79
C LEU A 614 -26.54 -14.49 -12.70
N VAL A 615 -26.30 -13.33 -12.09
CA VAL A 615 -25.45 -12.27 -12.63
C VAL A 615 -24.45 -11.90 -11.55
N ASP A 616 -23.16 -12.01 -11.85
CA ASP A 616 -22.11 -11.63 -10.88
C ASP A 616 -20.86 -11.13 -11.62
N VAL A 617 -19.98 -10.42 -10.90
CA VAL A 617 -18.70 -9.97 -11.44
C VAL A 617 -17.63 -11.05 -11.24
N CYS A 618 -16.70 -11.19 -12.20
CA CYS A 618 -15.65 -12.21 -12.16
C CYS A 618 -14.37 -11.76 -12.86
N GLY A 619 -13.25 -12.40 -12.55
CA GLY A 619 -11.97 -12.26 -13.23
C GLY A 619 -11.48 -13.60 -13.79
N ASP A 620 -10.36 -13.61 -14.52
CA ASP A 620 -9.81 -14.80 -15.19
C ASP A 620 -9.45 -15.94 -14.22
N ASN A 621 -9.10 -15.63 -12.99
CA ASN A 621 -8.71 -16.63 -11.97
C ASN A 621 -9.90 -17.20 -11.20
N ASP A 622 -11.12 -16.75 -11.47
CA ASP A 622 -12.33 -17.26 -10.83
C ASP A 622 -12.90 -18.47 -11.54
N PHE A 623 -13.82 -19.13 -10.85
CA PHE A 623 -14.61 -20.24 -11.36
C PHE A 623 -16.09 -19.93 -11.22
N VAL A 624 -16.88 -20.45 -12.16
CA VAL A 624 -18.34 -20.48 -12.07
C VAL A 624 -18.78 -21.88 -11.69
N MET A 625 -19.45 -22.00 -10.56
CA MET A 625 -20.05 -23.26 -10.12
C MET A 625 -21.53 -23.27 -10.45
N LEU A 626 -21.98 -24.33 -11.10
CA LEU A 626 -23.36 -24.58 -11.47
C LEU A 626 -23.86 -25.82 -10.73
N TYR A 627 -24.91 -25.68 -9.94
CA TYR A 627 -25.57 -26.81 -9.29
C TYR A 627 -26.94 -27.06 -9.92
N GLY A 628 -27.22 -28.29 -10.31
CA GLY A 628 -28.48 -28.68 -10.94
C GLY A 628 -28.58 -30.18 -11.15
N GLY A 629 -29.62 -30.61 -11.86
CA GLY A 629 -29.79 -32.01 -12.20
C GLY A 629 -29.90 -32.95 -11.00
N LYS A 630 -29.26 -34.12 -11.08
CA LYS A 630 -29.28 -35.17 -10.05
C LYS A 630 -28.11 -35.05 -9.08
N ASP A 631 -28.18 -34.05 -8.20
CA ASP A 631 -27.14 -33.77 -7.19
C ASP A 631 -25.71 -33.71 -7.77
N THR A 632 -25.57 -32.95 -8.86
CA THR A 632 -24.29 -32.72 -9.54
C THR A 632 -23.92 -31.26 -9.62
N VAL A 633 -22.61 -30.99 -9.61
CA VAL A 633 -22.01 -29.67 -9.71
C VAL A 633 -21.03 -29.64 -10.87
N LEU A 634 -21.07 -28.57 -11.67
CA LEU A 634 -20.11 -28.30 -12.72
C LEU A 634 -19.26 -27.07 -12.31
N LYS A 635 -17.93 -27.21 -12.24
CA LYS A 635 -16.98 -26.13 -11.96
C LYS A 635 -16.25 -25.74 -13.23
N LEU A 636 -16.54 -24.54 -13.78
CA LEU A 636 -15.96 -24.02 -15.00
C LEU A 636 -14.99 -22.88 -14.70
N ALA A 637 -13.80 -22.88 -15.30
CA ALA A 637 -12.89 -21.75 -15.19
C ALA A 637 -13.37 -20.59 -16.07
N VAL A 638 -13.41 -19.38 -15.53
CA VAL A 638 -13.87 -18.17 -16.26
C VAL A 638 -13.02 -17.92 -17.50
N LYS A 639 -11.71 -18.11 -17.42
CA LYS A 639 -10.76 -17.93 -18.53
C LYS A 639 -11.05 -18.82 -19.75
N ASP A 640 -11.72 -19.97 -19.55
CA ASP A 640 -12.04 -20.93 -20.61
C ASP A 640 -13.44 -20.67 -21.23
N LEU A 641 -14.14 -19.66 -20.74
CA LEU A 641 -15.44 -19.24 -21.26
C LEU A 641 -15.26 -18.15 -22.33
N PRO A 642 -15.94 -18.25 -23.47
CA PRO A 642 -15.83 -17.25 -24.53
C PRO A 642 -16.42 -15.90 -24.06
N ILE A 643 -15.71 -14.83 -24.35
CA ILE A 643 -16.21 -13.47 -24.13
C ILE A 643 -17.21 -13.14 -25.24
N ALA A 644 -18.37 -12.66 -24.86
CA ALA A 644 -19.47 -12.33 -25.75
C ALA A 644 -20.12 -11.01 -25.36
N GLY A 645 -20.65 -10.26 -26.33
CA GLY A 645 -21.25 -8.93 -26.06
C GLY A 645 -22.46 -9.01 -25.13
N LYS A 646 -22.74 -7.93 -24.43
CA LYS A 646 -23.73 -7.76 -23.37
C LYS A 646 -25.12 -8.33 -23.68
N LEU A 647 -25.63 -8.17 -24.91
CA LEU A 647 -26.96 -8.61 -25.29
C LEU A 647 -26.98 -9.92 -26.12
N THR A 648 -25.95 -10.75 -25.98
CA THR A 648 -25.90 -12.07 -26.62
C THR A 648 -26.52 -13.17 -25.75
N LEU A 649 -26.88 -14.31 -26.35
CA LEU A 649 -27.44 -15.45 -25.63
C LEU A 649 -26.39 -16.21 -24.77
N GLY A 650 -25.12 -16.15 -25.14
CA GLY A 650 -24.07 -16.99 -24.54
C GLY A 650 -23.96 -18.39 -25.15
N VAL A 651 -23.25 -19.27 -24.47
CA VAL A 651 -22.99 -20.66 -24.90
C VAL A 651 -23.59 -21.67 -23.92
N LYS A 652 -23.85 -22.88 -24.37
CA LYS A 652 -24.35 -23.97 -23.52
C LYS A 652 -23.26 -24.47 -22.57
N SER A 653 -23.61 -24.61 -21.29
CA SER A 653 -22.73 -25.18 -20.27
C SER A 653 -22.68 -26.71 -20.28
N GLY A 654 -23.71 -27.34 -20.81
CA GLY A 654 -23.96 -28.79 -20.75
C GLY A 654 -24.97 -29.20 -19.68
N PHE A 655 -25.27 -28.30 -18.72
CA PHE A 655 -26.32 -28.47 -17.73
C PHE A 655 -27.65 -27.90 -18.22
N THR A 656 -28.73 -28.52 -17.80
CA THR A 656 -30.10 -28.02 -17.91
C THR A 656 -30.74 -28.06 -16.53
N ASP A 657 -31.72 -27.21 -16.28
CA ASP A 657 -32.41 -27.07 -15.00
C ASP A 657 -31.43 -26.71 -13.85
N ILE A 658 -30.69 -25.64 -14.08
CA ILE A 658 -29.77 -25.11 -13.06
C ILE A 658 -30.57 -24.53 -11.88
N LYS A 659 -30.33 -25.05 -10.67
CA LYS A 659 -30.99 -24.62 -9.45
C LYS A 659 -30.29 -23.42 -8.83
N THR A 660 -28.95 -23.46 -8.76
CA THR A 660 -28.12 -22.34 -8.24
C THR A 660 -26.83 -22.24 -9.04
N ALA A 661 -26.32 -21.01 -9.14
CA ALA A 661 -25.01 -20.71 -9.72
C ALA A 661 -24.33 -19.59 -8.93
N PHE A 662 -23.02 -19.59 -8.86
CA PHE A 662 -22.24 -18.56 -8.15
C PHE A 662 -20.79 -18.53 -8.61
N VAL A 663 -20.12 -17.38 -8.40
CA VAL A 663 -18.69 -17.18 -8.70
C VAL A 663 -17.86 -17.44 -7.46
N VAL A 664 -16.77 -18.19 -7.61
CA VAL A 664 -15.86 -18.57 -6.51
C VAL A 664 -14.40 -18.45 -6.92
N ALA A 665 -13.53 -18.21 -5.93
CA ALA A 665 -12.10 -18.42 -6.02
C ALA A 665 -11.74 -19.85 -5.55
N GLU A 666 -10.53 -20.31 -5.85
CA GLU A 666 -10.05 -21.64 -5.43
C GLU A 666 -10.00 -21.81 -3.90
N SER A 667 -9.74 -20.70 -3.17
CA SER A 667 -9.69 -20.65 -1.70
C SER A 667 -11.04 -20.63 -1.02
N ASP A 668 -12.13 -20.41 -1.75
CA ASP A 668 -13.48 -20.29 -1.18
C ASP A 668 -14.02 -21.65 -0.69
N MET A 669 -15.09 -21.57 0.10
CA MET A 669 -15.84 -22.75 0.50
C MET A 669 -17.31 -22.63 0.09
N VAL A 670 -17.94 -23.78 -0.07
CA VAL A 670 -19.36 -23.89 -0.38
C VAL A 670 -20.11 -24.53 0.78
N LEU A 671 -21.32 -24.02 1.02
CA LEU A 671 -22.29 -24.61 1.92
C LEU A 671 -23.23 -25.51 1.12
N SER A 672 -23.36 -26.75 1.51
CA SER A 672 -24.36 -27.68 0.98
C SER A 672 -25.26 -28.19 2.10
N ALA A 673 -26.56 -28.37 1.79
CA ALA A 673 -27.50 -28.92 2.75
C ALA A 673 -28.53 -29.82 2.06
N THR A 674 -28.96 -30.86 2.78
CA THR A 674 -29.89 -31.88 2.33
C THR A 674 -31.32 -31.60 2.85
N ALA A 675 -32.32 -32.18 2.21
CA ALA A 675 -33.74 -31.99 2.54
C ALA A 675 -34.08 -32.42 3.99
N ASP A 676 -33.32 -33.36 4.55
CA ASP A 676 -33.47 -33.85 5.93
C ASP A 676 -32.73 -32.96 6.97
N GLY A 677 -32.24 -31.80 6.56
CA GLY A 677 -31.67 -30.79 7.46
C GLY A 677 -30.20 -31.03 7.86
N LYS A 678 -29.42 -31.78 7.09
CA LYS A 678 -27.99 -31.93 7.32
C LYS A 678 -27.20 -30.97 6.44
N GLY A 679 -26.18 -30.31 7.01
CA GLY A 679 -25.33 -29.34 6.30
C GLY A 679 -23.85 -29.57 6.53
N LYS A 680 -23.03 -29.10 5.57
CA LYS A 680 -21.57 -29.11 5.64
C LYS A 680 -20.95 -28.02 4.81
N PHE A 681 -19.67 -27.75 5.11
CA PHE A 681 -18.81 -26.99 4.21
C PHE A 681 -17.93 -27.92 3.36
N THR A 682 -17.62 -27.50 2.15
CA THR A 682 -16.66 -28.17 1.25
C THR A 682 -15.76 -27.10 0.61
N LEU A 683 -14.46 -27.36 0.53
CA LEU A 683 -13.54 -26.43 -0.12
C LEU A 683 -13.72 -26.48 -1.64
N VAL A 684 -13.66 -25.35 -2.30
CA VAL A 684 -13.80 -25.24 -3.78
C VAL A 684 -12.70 -26.04 -4.49
N LYS A 685 -11.48 -26.10 -3.91
CA LYS A 685 -10.36 -26.89 -4.44
C LYS A 685 -10.63 -28.41 -4.50
N ASP A 686 -11.60 -28.92 -3.71
CA ASP A 686 -11.95 -30.37 -3.70
C ASP A 686 -12.82 -30.76 -4.90
N PHE A 687 -13.26 -29.77 -5.70
CA PHE A 687 -13.96 -29.97 -6.97
C PHE A 687 -12.98 -29.82 -8.13
N GLY A 688 -12.91 -30.84 -9.00
CA GLY A 688 -12.13 -30.75 -10.23
C GLY A 688 -12.68 -29.69 -11.19
N ILE A 689 -11.83 -29.15 -12.03
CA ILE A 689 -12.25 -28.24 -13.11
C ILE A 689 -12.86 -29.05 -14.23
N ASP A 690 -14.05 -28.69 -14.65
CA ASP A 690 -14.81 -29.35 -15.71
C ASP A 690 -14.73 -28.57 -17.04
N SER A 691 -14.96 -29.27 -18.14
CA SER A 691 -15.20 -28.67 -19.45
C SER A 691 -16.70 -28.50 -19.71
N ARG A 692 -17.05 -27.56 -20.57
CA ARG A 692 -18.44 -27.42 -21.05
C ARG A 692 -18.91 -28.72 -21.72
N GLY A 693 -20.13 -29.14 -21.40
CA GLY A 693 -20.69 -30.40 -21.89
C GLY A 693 -20.50 -31.61 -20.98
N ASN A 694 -19.71 -31.50 -19.94
CA ASN A 694 -19.55 -32.55 -18.93
C ASN A 694 -20.83 -32.75 -18.10
N LYS A 695 -20.98 -33.96 -17.55
CA LYS A 695 -22.12 -34.31 -16.69
C LYS A 695 -21.99 -33.78 -15.25
N GLY A 696 -20.84 -33.13 -14.92
CA GLY A 696 -20.51 -32.62 -13.59
C GLY A 696 -20.09 -33.71 -12.61
N GLN A 697 -19.81 -33.25 -11.38
CA GLN A 697 -19.30 -34.05 -10.28
C GLN A 697 -20.40 -34.28 -9.23
N GLY A 698 -20.53 -35.50 -8.73
CA GLY A 698 -21.52 -35.85 -7.70
C GLY A 698 -21.23 -35.13 -6.36
N VAL A 699 -22.30 -34.69 -5.71
CA VAL A 699 -22.32 -34.21 -4.33
C VAL A 699 -23.17 -35.11 -3.47
N THR A 700 -23.42 -34.74 -2.20
CA THR A 700 -24.26 -35.53 -1.30
C THR A 700 -25.67 -35.71 -1.89
N GLU A 701 -26.20 -36.92 -1.87
CA GLU A 701 -27.57 -37.20 -2.31
C GLU A 701 -28.62 -36.38 -1.55
N ASN A 702 -29.73 -36.05 -2.25
CA ASN A 702 -30.80 -35.23 -1.73
C ASN A 702 -30.40 -33.82 -1.29
N THR A 703 -29.33 -33.26 -1.87
CA THR A 703 -28.95 -31.87 -1.66
C THR A 703 -30.05 -30.95 -2.23
N VAL A 704 -30.58 -30.08 -1.41
CA VAL A 704 -31.60 -29.09 -1.79
C VAL A 704 -31.03 -27.69 -1.90
N TYR A 705 -29.87 -27.45 -1.28
CA TYR A 705 -29.21 -26.16 -1.25
C TYR A 705 -27.71 -26.29 -1.44
N PHE A 706 -27.17 -25.47 -2.35
CA PHE A 706 -25.75 -25.46 -2.66
C PHE A 706 -25.33 -24.04 -3.07
N THR A 707 -24.48 -23.37 -2.30
CA THR A 707 -24.07 -21.98 -2.58
C THR A 707 -22.67 -21.68 -2.03
N LYS A 708 -22.06 -20.60 -2.53
CA LYS A 708 -20.87 -19.99 -1.91
C LYS A 708 -21.17 -19.57 -0.46
N PHE A 709 -20.24 -19.85 0.43
CA PHE A 709 -20.32 -19.39 1.81
C PHE A 709 -19.24 -18.33 2.08
N ASP A 710 -19.65 -17.13 2.44
CA ASP A 710 -18.73 -16.08 2.87
C ASP A 710 -18.19 -16.39 4.26
N THR A 711 -16.86 -16.51 4.39
CA THR A 711 -16.18 -16.86 5.64
C THR A 711 -16.35 -15.83 6.76
N ASN A 712 -16.79 -14.60 6.43
CA ASN A 712 -17.11 -13.57 7.41
C ASN A 712 -18.49 -13.76 8.06
N ARG A 713 -19.31 -14.67 7.56
CA ARG A 713 -20.63 -14.96 8.16
C ARG A 713 -20.47 -15.74 9.46
N GLU A 714 -21.19 -15.29 10.48
CA GLU A 714 -21.27 -16.00 11.77
C GLU A 714 -22.44 -16.98 11.82
N ASN A 715 -23.49 -16.74 11.03
CA ASN A 715 -24.74 -17.47 11.09
C ASN A 715 -25.16 -18.03 9.73
N ILE A 716 -25.91 -19.15 9.80
CA ILE A 716 -26.58 -19.82 8.69
C ILE A 716 -28.07 -19.76 8.97
N TYR A 717 -28.87 -19.28 8.01
CA TYR A 717 -30.32 -19.17 8.15
C TYR A 717 -30.99 -20.39 7.53
N VAL A 718 -31.60 -21.23 8.35
CA VAL A 718 -32.32 -22.45 7.93
C VAL A 718 -33.80 -22.14 7.88
N ILE A 719 -34.41 -22.27 6.71
CA ILE A 719 -35.84 -22.02 6.47
C ILE A 719 -36.57 -23.36 6.40
N PRO A 720 -37.25 -23.80 7.46
CA PRO A 720 -38.02 -25.05 7.45
C PRO A 720 -39.32 -24.90 6.65
N LYS A 721 -39.87 -26.03 6.18
CA LYS A 721 -41.19 -26.06 5.49
C LYS A 721 -42.30 -25.49 6.34
N GLN A 722 -42.22 -25.65 7.66
CA GLN A 722 -43.18 -25.12 8.64
C GLN A 722 -42.44 -24.61 9.87
N GLY A 723 -42.83 -23.46 10.39
CA GLY A 723 -42.28 -22.86 11.60
C GLY A 723 -41.39 -21.65 11.33
N LYS A 724 -40.71 -21.18 12.38
CA LYS A 724 -39.86 -20.01 12.35
C LYS A 724 -38.46 -20.38 11.76
N ILE A 725 -37.78 -19.40 11.18
CA ILE A 725 -36.40 -19.51 10.73
C ILE A 725 -35.51 -19.92 11.90
N ILE A 726 -34.58 -20.84 11.64
CA ILE A 726 -33.60 -21.31 12.62
C ILE A 726 -32.27 -20.70 12.27
N ILE A 727 -31.68 -19.99 13.23
CA ILE A 727 -30.34 -19.41 13.08
C ILE A 727 -29.33 -20.41 13.66
N VAL A 728 -28.40 -20.88 12.84
CA VAL A 728 -27.39 -21.85 13.21
C VAL A 728 -26.01 -21.19 13.15
N PRO A 729 -25.25 -21.15 14.27
CA PRO A 729 -23.89 -20.64 14.24
C PRO A 729 -23.00 -21.44 13.31
N ARG A 730 -22.12 -20.76 12.56
CA ARG A 730 -21.18 -21.36 11.60
C ARG A 730 -20.34 -22.51 12.20
N ASN A 731 -19.90 -22.35 13.45
CA ASN A 731 -19.04 -23.31 14.14
C ASN A 731 -19.67 -24.69 14.39
N LYS A 732 -20.98 -24.85 14.16
CA LYS A 732 -21.66 -26.16 14.21
C LYS A 732 -21.41 -27.02 13.00
N LEU A 733 -20.90 -26.44 11.89
CA LEU A 733 -20.57 -27.19 10.68
C LEU A 733 -19.06 -27.36 10.55
N SER A 734 -18.64 -28.50 10.01
CA SER A 734 -17.24 -28.81 9.69
C SER A 734 -17.04 -28.92 8.19
N ILE A 735 -15.78 -28.71 7.77
CA ILE A 735 -15.36 -28.94 6.39
C ILE A 735 -15.27 -30.45 6.17
N LYS A 736 -15.94 -30.92 5.11
CA LYS A 736 -16.01 -32.34 4.74
C LYS A 736 -15.87 -32.54 3.23
N HIS A 737 -15.51 -33.73 2.81
CA HIS A 737 -15.47 -34.09 1.38
C HIS A 737 -16.85 -33.89 0.71
N LYS A 738 -16.86 -33.58 -0.59
CA LYS A 738 -18.07 -33.21 -1.36
C LYS A 738 -19.19 -34.26 -1.32
N THR A 739 -18.89 -35.55 -1.18
CA THR A 739 -19.87 -36.63 -1.08
C THR A 739 -20.17 -37.08 0.36
N ALA A 740 -19.47 -36.55 1.38
CA ALA A 740 -19.70 -36.93 2.77
C ALA A 740 -21.02 -36.38 3.33
N VAL A 741 -21.60 -37.08 4.32
CA VAL A 741 -22.81 -36.61 5.01
C VAL A 741 -22.49 -35.44 5.96
N GLY A 742 -23.34 -34.43 5.98
CA GLY A 742 -23.21 -33.23 6.83
C GLY A 742 -23.57 -33.48 8.30
N ALA A 743 -23.42 -32.45 9.14
CA ALA A 743 -23.94 -32.42 10.49
C ALA A 743 -25.41 -31.95 10.53
N SER A 744 -26.16 -32.34 11.56
CA SER A 744 -27.56 -31.92 11.69
C SER A 744 -27.66 -30.44 12.00
N LEU A 745 -28.34 -29.70 11.15
CA LEU A 745 -28.72 -28.30 11.33
C LEU A 745 -30.07 -28.17 12.02
N THR A 746 -30.98 -29.07 11.68
CA THR A 746 -32.34 -29.16 12.21
C THR A 746 -32.88 -30.59 12.05
N THR A 747 -33.87 -30.96 12.87
CA THR A 747 -34.63 -32.18 12.70
C THR A 747 -35.88 -32.03 11.82
N ARG A 748 -36.15 -30.81 11.31
CA ARG A 748 -37.28 -30.49 10.44
C ARG A 748 -36.91 -30.52 8.99
N ASN A 749 -37.83 -30.91 8.12
CA ASN A 749 -37.66 -30.79 6.68
C ASN A 749 -37.46 -29.33 6.29
N VAL A 750 -36.46 -29.05 5.48
CA VAL A 750 -35.99 -27.74 5.10
C VAL A 750 -36.52 -27.36 3.73
N THR A 751 -36.96 -26.11 3.57
CA THR A 751 -37.36 -25.55 2.26
C THR A 751 -36.18 -24.83 1.60
N ASN A 752 -35.42 -24.11 2.38
CA ASN A 752 -34.26 -23.36 1.91
C ASN A 752 -33.24 -23.18 3.06
N ILE A 753 -31.97 -22.94 2.71
CA ILE A 753 -30.91 -22.53 3.63
C ILE A 753 -30.16 -21.38 2.97
N VAL A 754 -29.94 -20.32 3.70
CA VAL A 754 -29.27 -19.11 3.20
C VAL A 754 -28.15 -18.70 4.13
#